data_efb961807a94d13b1762bf11af0a718b
#
_entry.id   efb961807a94d13b1762bf11af0a718b
#
_cell.length_a   1.000
_cell.length_b   1.000
_cell.length_c   1.000
_cell.angle_alpha   90.00
_cell.angle_beta   90.00
_cell.angle_gamma   90.00
#
_symmetry.space_group_name_H-M   'P 1'
#
loop_
_entity.id
_entity.type
_entity.pdbx_description
1 polymer ?
#
loop_
_entity_poly.entity_id
_entity_poly.type
_entity_poly.pdbx_seq_one_letter_code
_entity_poly.pdbx_strand_id
1 'polypeptide(L)'
;MGYLVSCLCSLRESVQARMQGIQFILPSHHKGKYYYGVRIVTGHQVGSYATSIDVFFTLAGCKSETKKISLSLFQWLQATNSFHKDTYDDMIIETDDHLGDVQIVGVGLKDDIFSKIKARVINCHWYVNYISITDFQEDNEVESRFPCYHWLGYDNKELTVPAKICIQKDIMHEPALLEQRSQQIANRMEQYKWKEYPNLPSHFDDTMPFPIDEEFHRVKEVNFLINAFRGIFFNGEVTTAAVSAVDNVIQKALEIEKSTLTTPNSLYIFEQLPQRLLIKQIENRKKDPAEVTKEDGPELMICQAHRWITDEEFGRQILNGVNPVVIRRCSVLPDNFPVTNDMVKDLLVRNMSLQEEMKSGHVYICDLSEIMDGVPCRDGCYCAAPICLLYVNKLMKLVPIAIQLKKTPGPDNPIFLPSDRWFDWVLAKMYFRSADAQFHQVSTHYIACHATMEAYGVATMRNIPDAHPLFRLLVPHFRYTIGINYAARKALINKGGIIDKAFSVGGKGKELLFKRAGKIFDVRGADVKENVKKRGVDDPNLLPNYYYRDDGILIWDAIESYVRDIIAIFYKSDDDVKEDIEVQNWANDTHLLAFPGDNGAPVGHGFPDKMESREDLIYYCTLIMFTGSAQHAAVNFGQFSIAGFVPNSPYALRKEPPSEKGKTTFEDILESLPSVFTAGLSIGIVYALAQYSNDEMFMKEYPNCWTSKECRAATNLFRSKMEDLDEKLKKRNDEIEIPYSYLMPSWIPTSITI
;
A
#
# COMPACT_ATOMS: atom_id res chain seq x y z
N MET A 1 44.02 -19.41 0.83
CA MET A 1 42.94 -18.45 1.03
C MET A 1 41.96 -18.86 2.14
N GLY A 2 41.51 -20.09 2.24
CA GLY A 2 40.56 -20.51 3.31
C GLY A 2 41.08 -20.33 4.74
N TYR A 3 42.38 -20.56 4.98
CA TYR A 3 43.00 -20.40 6.30
C TYR A 3 43.13 -18.94 6.76
N LEU A 4 43.40 -18.03 5.83
CA LEU A 4 43.46 -16.59 6.13
C LEU A 4 42.07 -16.01 6.44
N VAL A 5 41.04 -16.48 5.75
CA VAL A 5 39.63 -16.07 6.02
C VAL A 5 39.18 -16.61 7.37
N SER A 6 39.52 -17.86 7.73
CA SER A 6 39.18 -18.43 9.02
C SER A 6 39.92 -17.76 10.18
N CYS A 7 41.20 -17.39 10.03
CA CYS A 7 41.92 -16.61 11.04
C CYS A 7 41.38 -15.19 11.21
N LEU A 8 40.97 -14.54 10.13
CA LEU A 8 40.32 -13.21 10.19
C LEU A 8 38.94 -13.28 10.84
N CYS A 9 38.16 -14.33 10.58
CA CYS A 9 36.89 -14.55 11.27
C CYS A 9 37.04 -14.81 12.76
N SER A 10 38.02 -15.63 13.19
CA SER A 10 38.26 -15.93 14.61
C SER A 10 38.85 -14.72 15.39
N LEU A 11 39.68 -13.90 14.74
CA LEU A 11 40.12 -12.62 15.28
C LEU A 11 38.93 -11.64 15.42
N ARG A 12 38.01 -11.67 14.44
CA ARG A 12 36.78 -10.86 14.44
C ARG A 12 35.86 -11.26 15.61
N GLU A 13 35.62 -12.56 15.82
CA GLU A 13 34.78 -13.05 16.93
C GLU A 13 35.38 -12.74 18.31
N SER A 14 36.71 -12.81 18.48
CA SER A 14 37.37 -12.46 19.74
C SER A 14 37.39 -10.95 20.03
N VAL A 15 37.35 -10.13 19.00
CA VAL A 15 37.20 -8.65 19.09
C VAL A 15 35.75 -8.28 19.37
N GLN A 16 34.77 -8.93 18.71
CA GLN A 16 33.34 -8.72 18.99
C GLN A 16 32.94 -9.05 20.42
N ALA A 17 33.48 -10.12 21.02
CA ALA A 17 33.19 -10.49 22.39
C ALA A 17 33.71 -9.48 23.46
N ARG A 18 34.66 -8.63 23.10
CA ARG A 18 35.19 -7.56 23.98
C ARG A 18 34.50 -6.20 23.79
N MET A 19 33.62 -6.05 22.79
CA MET A 19 33.12 -4.74 22.34
C MET A 19 31.64 -4.47 22.65
N GLN A 20 31.00 -5.22 23.51
CA GLN A 20 29.70 -4.80 24.09
C GLN A 20 29.97 -3.66 25.10
N GLY A 21 29.96 -2.43 24.61
CA GLY A 21 30.12 -1.22 25.45
C GLY A 21 31.24 -0.26 25.05
N ILE A 22 31.74 -0.28 23.81
CA ILE A 22 32.84 0.62 23.44
C ILE A 22 32.33 2.00 23.08
N GLN A 23 32.68 2.94 23.96
CA GLN A 23 33.01 4.31 23.64
C GLN A 23 34.13 4.33 22.57
N PHE A 24 34.10 5.27 21.62
CA PHE A 24 35.16 5.51 20.65
C PHE A 24 36.54 5.54 21.33
N ILE A 25 37.49 4.73 20.90
CA ILE A 25 38.88 4.81 21.39
C ILE A 25 39.56 5.91 20.58
N LEU A 26 39.71 7.10 21.20
CA LEU A 26 40.42 8.19 20.57
C LEU A 26 41.90 7.83 20.38
N PRO A 27 42.47 8.10 19.19
CA PRO A 27 43.92 8.06 18.98
C PRO A 27 44.64 9.04 19.95
N SER A 28 45.88 8.75 20.28
CA SER A 28 46.69 9.70 21.07
C SER A 28 46.68 11.08 20.40
N HIS A 29 46.23 12.11 21.12
CA HIS A 29 46.07 13.48 20.60
C HIS A 29 47.35 13.97 19.87
N HIS A 30 47.26 14.14 18.56
CA HIS A 30 48.27 14.89 17.79
C HIS A 30 47.97 16.40 17.89
N LYS A 31 48.93 17.16 18.28
CA LYS A 31 48.81 18.62 18.44
C LYS A 31 48.39 19.25 17.07
N GLY A 32 47.24 19.93 17.05
CA GLY A 32 46.72 20.58 15.83
C GLY A 32 45.82 19.73 14.95
N LYS A 33 45.24 18.62 15.48
CA LYS A 33 44.23 17.79 14.81
C LYS A 33 42.94 17.75 15.58
N TYR A 34 41.83 17.63 14.86
CA TYR A 34 40.47 17.54 15.38
C TYR A 34 39.87 16.19 15.04
N TYR A 35 39.08 15.62 15.95
CA TYR A 35 38.54 14.27 15.82
C TYR A 35 37.03 14.28 15.92
N TYR A 36 36.39 13.59 14.97
CA TYR A 36 34.93 13.41 14.92
C TYR A 36 34.61 11.93 14.87
N GLY A 37 33.75 11.47 15.81
CA GLY A 37 33.18 10.13 15.76
C GLY A 37 32.03 10.10 14.75
N VAL A 38 32.06 9.15 13.83
CA VAL A 38 31.01 8.97 12.83
C VAL A 38 30.39 7.59 13.02
N ARG A 39 29.11 7.53 13.30
CA ARG A 39 28.32 6.30 13.32
C ARG A 39 27.38 6.29 12.14
N ILE A 40 27.40 5.20 11.40
CA ILE A 40 26.51 5.01 10.25
C ILE A 40 25.60 3.83 10.56
N VAL A 41 24.30 4.03 10.43
CA VAL A 41 23.31 2.97 10.61
C VAL A 41 22.76 2.55 9.27
N THR A 42 23.02 1.28 8.92
CA THR A 42 22.50 0.65 7.71
C THR A 42 21.09 0.12 7.96
N GLY A 43 20.18 0.37 7.03
CA GLY A 43 18.78 -0.03 7.18
C GLY A 43 18.55 -1.52 6.95
N HIS A 44 17.34 -1.96 7.31
CA HIS A 44 16.94 -3.38 7.25
C HIS A 44 16.46 -3.84 5.86
N GLN A 45 16.46 -2.97 4.86
CA GLN A 45 16.00 -3.29 3.51
C GLN A 45 16.80 -4.45 2.90
N VAL A 46 16.07 -5.37 2.24
CA VAL A 46 16.68 -6.54 1.60
C VAL A 46 17.67 -6.11 0.51
N GLY A 47 18.90 -6.61 0.59
CA GLY A 47 19.97 -6.27 -0.35
C GLY A 47 20.79 -5.03 0.02
N SER A 48 20.50 -4.39 1.17
CA SER A 48 21.27 -3.26 1.67
C SER A 48 22.64 -3.70 2.16
N TYR A 49 23.71 -3.34 1.45
CA TYR A 49 25.10 -3.48 1.88
C TYR A 49 26.05 -2.62 1.07
N ALA A 50 27.13 -2.17 1.68
CA ALA A 50 28.27 -1.57 1.00
C ALA A 50 29.58 -2.18 1.53
N THR A 51 30.67 -2.00 0.82
CA THR A 51 32.00 -2.30 1.33
C THR A 51 32.68 -0.99 1.73
N SER A 52 33.39 -0.97 2.84
CA SER A 52 34.10 0.22 3.35
C SER A 52 35.07 0.86 2.35
N ILE A 53 35.58 0.06 1.40
CA ILE A 53 36.51 0.55 0.37
C ILE A 53 35.83 1.48 -0.65
N ASP A 54 34.52 1.33 -0.83
CA ASP A 54 33.73 2.04 -1.84
C ASP A 54 33.07 3.32 -1.30
N VAL A 55 33.17 3.60 0.01
CA VAL A 55 32.46 4.71 0.68
C VAL A 55 33.38 5.92 0.89
N PHE A 56 32.84 7.11 0.70
CA PHE A 56 33.49 8.37 1.09
C PHE A 56 32.51 9.27 1.85
N PHE A 57 33.08 10.21 2.62
CA PHE A 57 32.32 11.21 3.39
C PHE A 57 32.84 12.62 3.14
N THR A 58 31.93 13.58 3.31
CA THR A 58 32.26 14.99 3.48
C THR A 58 31.54 15.51 4.72
N LEU A 59 32.17 16.35 5.50
CA LEU A 59 31.59 17.03 6.65
C LEU A 59 31.69 18.53 6.44
N ALA A 60 30.57 19.23 6.47
CA ALA A 60 30.54 20.69 6.45
C ALA A 60 29.97 21.20 7.76
N GLY A 61 30.77 21.95 8.50
CA GLY A 61 30.40 22.60 9.73
C GLY A 61 30.22 24.11 9.57
N CYS A 62 29.88 24.79 10.64
CA CYS A 62 29.69 26.24 10.63
C CYS A 62 31.00 27.04 10.44
N LYS A 63 32.16 26.42 10.62
CA LYS A 63 33.47 27.08 10.51
C LYS A 63 34.27 26.66 9.30
N SER A 64 34.22 25.40 8.90
CA SER A 64 34.96 24.86 7.77
C SER A 64 34.32 23.58 7.25
N GLU A 65 34.83 23.06 6.12
CA GLU A 65 34.39 21.82 5.51
C GLU A 65 35.58 20.90 5.18
N THR A 66 35.32 19.59 5.10
CA THR A 66 36.33 18.61 4.70
C THR A 66 36.35 18.42 3.18
N LYS A 67 37.48 18.01 2.65
CA LYS A 67 37.52 17.33 1.35
C LYS A 67 36.87 15.94 1.47
N LYS A 68 36.64 15.27 0.32
CA LYS A 68 36.16 13.89 0.31
C LYS A 68 37.12 12.97 1.07
N ILE A 69 36.63 12.41 2.17
CA ILE A 69 37.37 11.47 3.02
C ILE A 69 36.97 10.06 2.62
N SER A 70 37.90 9.34 1.99
CA SER A 70 37.66 7.93 1.67
C SER A 70 38.05 7.02 2.82
N LEU A 71 37.27 6.01 3.10
CA LEU A 71 37.62 5.01 4.13
C LEU A 71 38.87 4.24 3.68
N SER A 72 39.87 4.23 4.55
CA SER A 72 41.09 3.44 4.35
C SER A 72 40.89 2.00 4.82
N LEU A 73 41.76 1.08 4.36
CA LEU A 73 41.79 -0.31 4.83
C LEU A 73 41.93 -0.41 6.38
N PHE A 74 42.66 0.53 6.99
CA PHE A 74 42.87 0.58 8.42
C PHE A 74 41.59 1.02 9.18
N GLN A 75 40.86 1.98 8.64
CA GLN A 75 39.54 2.38 9.19
C GLN A 75 38.50 1.26 9.01
N TRP A 76 38.60 0.48 7.92
CA TRP A 76 37.78 -0.69 7.70
C TRP A 76 37.97 -1.80 8.73
N LEU A 77 39.21 -2.01 9.22
CA LEU A 77 39.48 -2.99 10.28
C LEU A 77 38.86 -2.57 11.64
N GLN A 78 38.54 -1.28 11.80
CA GLN A 78 37.84 -0.75 12.97
C GLN A 78 36.30 -0.80 12.80
N ALA A 79 35.80 -0.87 11.56
CA ALA A 79 34.38 -0.99 11.28
C ALA A 79 33.85 -2.36 11.77
N THR A 80 32.86 -2.34 12.64
CA THR A 80 32.40 -3.52 13.38
C THR A 80 31.57 -4.48 12.52
N ASN A 81 30.79 -3.98 11.54
CA ASN A 81 29.78 -4.74 10.83
C ASN A 81 29.83 -4.64 9.29
N SER A 82 30.75 -3.86 8.71
CA SER A 82 30.97 -3.77 7.26
C SER A 82 29.71 -3.36 6.46
N PHE A 83 28.92 -2.42 6.98
CA PHE A 83 27.72 -1.87 6.34
C PHE A 83 26.69 -2.93 5.91
N HIS A 84 26.53 -3.99 6.71
CA HIS A 84 25.51 -4.98 6.48
C HIS A 84 24.13 -4.49 6.99
N LYS A 85 23.09 -5.08 6.44
CA LYS A 85 21.71 -4.89 6.86
C LYS A 85 21.56 -4.96 8.39
N ASP A 86 20.77 -4.03 8.95
CA ASP A 86 20.44 -3.92 10.39
C ASP A 86 21.66 -3.74 11.31
N THR A 87 22.73 -3.14 10.81
CA THR A 87 23.95 -2.92 11.59
C THR A 87 24.32 -1.44 11.64
N TYR A 88 25.26 -1.13 12.51
CA TYR A 88 25.93 0.17 12.51
C TYR A 88 27.45 -0.02 12.44
N ASP A 89 28.11 0.96 11.87
CA ASP A 89 29.57 1.02 11.77
C ASP A 89 30.07 2.32 12.38
N ASP A 90 31.02 2.21 13.29
CA ASP A 90 31.64 3.33 14.02
C ASP A 90 33.04 3.59 13.45
N MET A 91 33.38 4.86 13.24
CA MET A 91 34.68 5.28 12.78
C MET A 91 35.07 6.64 13.35
N ILE A 92 36.39 6.97 13.34
CA ILE A 92 36.89 8.27 13.72
C ILE A 92 37.46 8.95 12.48
N ILE A 93 37.03 10.18 12.24
CA ILE A 93 37.55 11.05 11.20
C ILE A 93 38.48 12.09 11.85
N GLU A 94 39.69 12.23 11.32
CA GLU A 94 40.66 13.26 11.68
C GLU A 94 40.61 14.40 10.66
N THR A 95 40.59 15.64 11.13
CA THR A 95 40.61 16.85 10.29
C THR A 95 41.70 17.79 10.72
N ASP A 96 42.21 18.60 9.78
CA ASP A 96 43.21 19.63 10.02
C ASP A 96 42.60 20.88 10.67
N ASP A 97 41.34 21.18 10.32
CA ASP A 97 40.60 22.35 10.81
C ASP A 97 39.43 21.93 11.69
N HIS A 98 39.12 22.76 12.69
CA HIS A 98 37.92 22.60 13.48
C HIS A 98 36.68 22.97 12.67
N LEU A 99 35.76 22.03 12.49
CA LEU A 99 34.55 22.24 11.67
C LEU A 99 33.52 23.14 12.36
N GLY A 100 33.54 23.23 13.71
CA GLY A 100 32.42 23.75 14.49
C GLY A 100 31.25 22.77 14.46
N ASP A 101 30.03 23.25 14.73
CA ASP A 101 28.83 22.43 14.63
C ASP A 101 28.71 21.88 13.20
N VAL A 102 28.69 20.56 13.06
CA VAL A 102 28.54 19.93 11.73
C VAL A 102 27.07 20.08 11.30
N GLN A 103 26.88 20.78 10.20
CA GLN A 103 25.55 21.11 9.66
C GLN A 103 25.11 20.18 8.53
N ILE A 104 26.07 19.71 7.73
CA ILE A 104 25.81 18.88 6.56
C ILE A 104 26.81 17.72 6.51
N VAL A 105 26.30 16.52 6.24
CA VAL A 105 27.12 15.34 5.94
C VAL A 105 26.85 14.91 4.50
N GLY A 106 27.92 14.78 3.72
CA GLY A 106 27.89 14.11 2.44
C GLY A 106 28.36 12.66 2.59
N VAL A 107 27.64 11.73 2.01
CA VAL A 107 28.03 10.32 1.93
C VAL A 107 27.82 9.80 0.52
N GLY A 108 28.76 9.01 0.02
CA GLY A 108 28.68 8.51 -1.35
C GLY A 108 29.55 7.30 -1.61
N LEU A 109 29.36 6.70 -2.79
CA LEU A 109 30.15 5.59 -3.29
C LEU A 109 31.19 6.09 -4.30
N LYS A 110 32.40 5.51 -4.27
CA LYS A 110 33.48 5.86 -5.19
C LYS A 110 33.10 5.53 -6.63
N ASP A 111 33.37 6.48 -7.53
CA ASP A 111 33.11 6.36 -8.96
C ASP A 111 34.36 5.87 -9.70
N ASP A 112 34.76 4.60 -9.47
CA ASP A 112 35.85 3.98 -10.22
C ASP A 112 35.37 2.80 -11.08
N ILE A 113 36.20 2.37 -12.03
CA ILE A 113 35.87 1.30 -12.98
C ILE A 113 35.59 -0.04 -12.27
N PHE A 114 36.33 -0.35 -11.20
CA PHE A 114 36.14 -1.60 -10.43
C PHE A 114 34.83 -1.58 -9.66
N SER A 115 34.48 -0.46 -9.08
CA SER A 115 33.21 -0.26 -8.39
C SER A 115 32.03 -0.39 -9.36
N LYS A 116 32.14 0.18 -10.58
CA LYS A 116 31.10 0.02 -11.64
C LYS A 116 30.92 -1.41 -12.12
N ILE A 117 32.00 -2.16 -12.30
CA ILE A 117 31.94 -3.57 -12.70
C ILE A 117 31.31 -4.41 -11.59
N LYS A 118 31.75 -4.19 -10.36
CA LYS A 118 31.25 -4.89 -9.18
C LYS A 118 29.74 -4.65 -8.99
N ALA A 119 29.29 -3.43 -9.20
CA ALA A 119 27.88 -3.05 -9.13
C ALA A 119 26.98 -3.76 -10.13
N ARG A 120 27.42 -3.76 -11.39
CA ARG A 120 26.67 -4.45 -12.46
C ARG A 120 26.58 -5.95 -12.23
N VAL A 121 27.61 -6.54 -11.61
CA VAL A 121 27.67 -8.01 -11.35
C VAL A 121 26.95 -8.41 -10.07
N ILE A 122 27.06 -7.60 -9.00
CA ILE A 122 26.57 -7.97 -7.66
C ILE A 122 25.32 -7.16 -7.27
N ASN A 123 24.95 -6.12 -8.06
CA ASN A 123 23.78 -5.26 -7.81
C ASN A 123 23.77 -4.65 -6.40
N CYS A 124 24.92 -4.04 -6.00
CA CYS A 124 25.11 -3.47 -4.67
C CYS A 124 24.37 -2.14 -4.53
N HIS A 125 23.36 -2.10 -3.70
CA HIS A 125 22.70 -0.90 -3.24
C HIS A 125 22.79 -0.82 -1.72
N TRP A 126 23.04 0.36 -1.18
CA TRP A 126 23.20 0.57 0.25
C TRP A 126 22.16 1.55 0.76
N TYR A 127 21.29 1.08 1.62
CA TYR A 127 20.27 1.92 2.26
C TYR A 127 20.80 2.44 3.58
N VAL A 128 21.03 3.75 3.66
CA VAL A 128 21.53 4.43 4.86
C VAL A 128 20.33 4.97 5.65
N ASN A 129 20.15 4.49 6.88
CA ASN A 129 19.11 5.01 7.76
C ASN A 129 19.45 6.41 8.26
N TYR A 130 20.54 6.52 8.99
CA TYR A 130 21.04 7.80 9.48
C TYR A 130 22.53 7.73 9.77
N ILE A 131 23.15 8.91 9.85
CA ILE A 131 24.53 9.09 10.29
C ILE A 131 24.47 9.90 11.57
N SER A 132 25.30 9.59 12.58
CA SER A 132 25.52 10.48 13.71
C SER A 132 26.98 10.89 13.81
N ILE A 133 27.19 12.15 14.16
CA ILE A 133 28.51 12.75 14.34
C ILE A 133 28.64 13.16 15.80
N THR A 134 29.73 12.75 16.43
CA THR A 134 30.12 13.16 17.78
C THR A 134 31.36 14.03 17.70
N ASP A 135 31.28 15.27 18.12
CA ASP A 135 32.43 16.15 18.26
C ASP A 135 33.12 15.87 19.61
N PHE A 136 34.38 15.44 19.55
CA PHE A 136 35.17 15.15 20.75
C PHE A 136 35.92 16.38 21.32
N GLN A 137 35.74 17.54 20.70
CA GLN A 137 36.41 18.79 21.15
C GLN A 137 35.61 19.52 22.25
N GLU A 138 34.34 19.19 22.39
CA GLU A 138 33.46 19.80 23.41
C GLU A 138 33.45 18.98 24.71
N ASP A 139 33.47 19.64 25.85
CA ASP A 139 33.45 19.01 27.20
C ASP A 139 32.17 18.17 27.44
N ASN A 140 31.12 18.39 26.65
CA ASN A 140 29.92 17.54 26.55
C ASN A 140 29.85 16.96 25.16
N GLU A 141 30.05 15.65 25.03
CA GLU A 141 29.86 14.90 23.76
C GLU A 141 28.45 15.15 23.20
N VAL A 142 28.33 16.02 22.21
CA VAL A 142 27.06 16.32 21.53
C VAL A 142 26.95 15.44 20.29
N GLU A 143 26.02 14.51 20.30
CA GLU A 143 25.69 13.69 19.12
C GLU A 143 24.73 14.46 18.22
N SER A 144 25.17 14.82 17.02
CA SER A 144 24.32 15.36 15.95
C SER A 144 23.90 14.23 15.00
N ARG A 145 22.60 14.10 14.70
CA ARG A 145 22.06 13.07 13.82
C ARG A 145 21.64 13.65 12.49
N PHE A 146 21.98 12.91 11.43
CA PHE A 146 21.73 13.23 10.02
C PHE A 146 20.84 12.13 9.45
N PRO A 147 19.52 12.36 9.33
CA PRO A 147 18.58 11.36 8.84
C PRO A 147 18.70 11.21 7.31
N CYS A 148 19.16 10.07 6.86
CA CYS A 148 19.32 9.77 5.43
C CYS A 148 18.05 9.16 4.84
N TYR A 149 17.76 7.91 5.16
CA TYR A 149 16.62 7.14 4.66
C TYR A 149 16.57 7.08 3.12
N HIS A 150 17.75 6.91 2.50
CA HIS A 150 17.93 6.83 1.05
C HIS A 150 18.80 5.65 0.65
N TRP A 151 18.57 5.19 -0.58
CA TRP A 151 19.45 4.27 -1.25
C TRP A 151 20.64 5.02 -1.89
N LEU A 152 21.83 4.53 -1.65
CA LEU A 152 23.03 4.89 -2.39
C LEU A 152 23.35 3.78 -3.38
N GLY A 153 23.48 4.17 -4.64
CA GLY A 153 23.83 3.28 -5.75
C GLY A 153 24.78 3.97 -6.71
N TYR A 154 25.05 3.33 -7.86
CA TYR A 154 26.04 3.86 -8.81
C TYR A 154 25.52 5.05 -9.61
N ASP A 155 24.21 5.20 -9.74
CA ASP A 155 23.59 6.32 -10.44
C ASP A 155 23.32 7.50 -9.48
N ASN A 156 23.15 7.23 -8.20
CA ASN A 156 23.04 8.23 -7.13
C ASN A 156 24.35 8.21 -6.30
N LYS A 157 25.32 9.03 -6.72
CA LYS A 157 26.72 8.92 -6.28
C LYS A 157 26.98 9.53 -4.92
N GLU A 158 26.23 10.53 -4.53
CA GLU A 158 26.44 11.28 -3.29
C GLU A 158 25.12 11.79 -2.75
N LEU A 159 24.88 11.54 -1.48
CA LEU A 159 23.76 12.06 -0.72
C LEU A 159 24.28 13.12 0.24
N THR A 160 23.66 14.30 0.22
CA THR A 160 23.98 15.41 1.13
C THR A 160 22.83 15.57 2.12
N VAL A 161 23.13 15.35 3.39
CA VAL A 161 22.12 15.27 4.48
C VAL A 161 22.34 16.38 5.49
N PRO A 162 21.35 17.28 5.69
CA PRO A 162 21.42 18.28 6.75
C PRO A 162 21.08 17.70 8.13
N ALA A 163 21.68 18.24 9.18
CA ALA A 163 21.45 17.84 10.56
C ALA A 163 20.06 18.26 11.08
N LYS A 164 19.58 19.42 10.63
CA LYS A 164 18.42 20.08 11.21
C LYS A 164 17.17 19.81 10.39
N ILE A 165 16.19 19.16 10.99
CA ILE A 165 14.83 19.10 10.45
C ILE A 165 14.09 20.35 10.89
N CYS A 166 13.64 21.19 9.95
CA CYS A 166 13.03 22.49 10.24
C CYS A 166 12.20 22.99 9.04
N ILE A 167 11.35 23.96 9.27
CA ILE A 167 10.72 24.76 8.20
C ILE A 167 11.70 25.84 7.71
N GLN A 168 11.49 26.35 6.49
CA GLN A 168 12.42 27.31 5.89
C GLN A 168 12.63 28.57 6.74
N LYS A 169 11.60 29.06 7.41
CA LYS A 169 11.63 30.22 8.31
C LYS A 169 12.73 30.11 9.40
N ASP A 170 12.99 28.92 9.91
CA ASP A 170 13.96 28.70 11.00
C ASP A 170 15.42 28.82 10.56
N ILE A 171 15.68 28.80 9.25
CA ILE A 171 17.03 28.82 8.66
C ILE A 171 17.26 30.00 7.70
N MET A 172 16.44 31.03 7.77
CA MET A 172 16.58 32.23 6.92
C MET A 172 17.93 32.94 7.01
N HIS A 173 18.68 32.70 8.09
CA HIS A 173 20.04 33.22 8.31
C HIS A 173 21.14 32.21 7.98
N GLU A 174 20.81 31.06 7.41
CA GLU A 174 21.73 29.97 7.09
C GLU A 174 21.78 29.74 5.56
N PRO A 175 22.50 30.57 4.78
CA PRO A 175 22.46 30.55 3.31
C PRO A 175 22.81 29.18 2.69
N ALA A 176 23.78 28.47 3.28
CA ALA A 176 24.20 27.15 2.79
C ALA A 176 23.08 26.10 2.88
N LEU A 177 22.29 26.11 3.96
CA LEU A 177 21.16 25.20 4.10
C LEU A 177 20.01 25.57 3.16
N LEU A 178 19.75 26.87 2.95
CA LEU A 178 18.76 27.34 1.97
C LEU A 178 19.13 26.93 0.55
N GLU A 179 20.40 27.13 0.17
CA GLU A 179 20.91 26.73 -1.14
C GLU A 179 20.80 25.23 -1.35
N GLN A 180 21.22 24.43 -0.37
CA GLN A 180 21.12 22.96 -0.44
C GLN A 180 19.67 22.50 -0.61
N ARG A 181 18.69 23.09 0.11
CA ARG A 181 17.25 22.78 -0.04
C ARG A 181 16.75 23.12 -1.43
N SER A 182 17.08 24.32 -1.92
CA SER A 182 16.67 24.79 -3.25
C SER A 182 17.24 23.90 -4.36
N GLN A 183 18.51 23.52 -4.25
CA GLN A 183 19.17 22.63 -5.21
C GLN A 183 18.55 21.24 -5.20
N GLN A 184 18.22 20.70 -4.02
CA GLN A 184 17.56 19.41 -3.89
C GLN A 184 16.19 19.39 -4.55
N ILE A 185 15.36 20.41 -4.32
CA ILE A 185 14.05 20.58 -4.96
C ILE A 185 14.23 20.67 -6.49
N ALA A 186 15.13 21.51 -6.98
CA ALA A 186 15.37 21.67 -8.41
C ALA A 186 15.78 20.34 -9.09
N ASN A 187 16.69 19.59 -8.49
CA ASN A 187 17.12 18.29 -8.99
C ASN A 187 15.96 17.28 -9.03
N ARG A 188 15.12 17.25 -7.97
CA ARG A 188 13.96 16.35 -7.90
C ARG A 188 12.86 16.75 -8.86
N MET A 189 12.61 18.01 -9.10
CA MET A 189 11.67 18.45 -10.13
C MET A 189 12.06 17.97 -11.53
N GLU A 190 13.36 17.87 -11.83
CA GLU A 190 13.85 17.29 -13.09
C GLU A 190 13.75 15.75 -13.11
N GLN A 191 13.94 15.11 -11.98
CA GLN A 191 13.90 13.66 -11.85
C GLN A 191 12.47 13.10 -11.80
N TYR A 192 11.59 13.73 -11.03
CA TYR A 192 10.19 13.32 -10.83
C TYR A 192 9.26 14.16 -11.73
N LYS A 193 9.20 13.84 -13.02
CA LYS A 193 8.29 14.50 -13.95
C LYS A 193 6.91 13.89 -13.92
N TRP A 194 5.90 14.72 -14.16
CA TRP A 194 4.52 14.30 -14.27
C TRP A 194 4.21 13.72 -15.64
N LYS A 195 3.40 12.67 -15.62
CA LYS A 195 2.67 12.18 -16.79
C LYS A 195 1.18 12.19 -16.47
N GLU A 196 0.45 13.00 -17.21
CA GLU A 196 -0.98 13.08 -17.07
C GLU A 196 -1.67 11.86 -17.67
N TYR A 197 -2.73 11.42 -17.01
CA TYR A 197 -3.63 10.40 -17.53
C TYR A 197 -5.07 10.94 -17.46
N PRO A 198 -5.82 10.94 -18.57
CA PRO A 198 -7.16 11.56 -18.60
C PRO A 198 -8.08 10.95 -17.54
N ASN A 199 -8.68 11.79 -16.71
CA ASN A 199 -9.60 11.45 -15.62
C ASN A 199 -9.04 10.61 -14.48
N LEU A 200 -7.73 10.51 -14.35
CA LEU A 200 -7.06 9.79 -13.26
C LEU A 200 -6.04 10.71 -12.58
N PRO A 201 -5.63 10.41 -11.36
CA PRO A 201 -4.44 11.04 -10.78
C PRO A 201 -3.25 10.91 -11.72
N SER A 202 -2.48 11.98 -11.88
CA SER A 202 -1.23 11.95 -12.63
C SER A 202 -0.23 11.02 -11.94
N HIS A 203 0.71 10.50 -12.69
CA HIS A 203 1.70 9.58 -12.17
C HIS A 203 3.12 10.00 -12.58
N PHE A 204 4.12 9.32 -12.04
CA PHE A 204 5.51 9.46 -12.44
C PHE A 204 5.66 9.16 -13.95
N ASP A 205 6.39 10.03 -14.67
CA ASP A 205 6.64 9.82 -16.11
C ASP A 205 7.59 8.63 -16.32
N ASP A 206 7.03 7.50 -16.74
CA ASP A 206 7.71 6.24 -16.95
C ASP A 206 8.66 6.23 -18.17
N THR A 207 8.79 7.34 -18.89
CA THR A 207 9.80 7.57 -19.92
C THR A 207 11.11 8.14 -19.34
N MET A 208 11.06 8.64 -18.09
CA MET A 208 12.24 9.12 -17.38
C MET A 208 13.07 7.97 -16.79
N PRO A 209 14.39 8.18 -16.54
CA PRO A 209 15.15 7.25 -15.71
C PRO A 209 14.49 7.07 -14.35
N PHE A 210 14.32 5.82 -13.92
CA PHE A 210 13.63 5.52 -12.67
C PHE A 210 14.52 5.86 -11.48
N PRO A 211 14.04 6.64 -10.49
CA PRO A 211 14.82 7.00 -9.31
C PRO A 211 15.17 5.76 -8.48
N ILE A 212 16.42 5.67 -8.01
CA ILE A 212 16.90 4.51 -7.26
C ILE A 212 16.11 4.28 -5.97
N ASP A 213 15.65 5.35 -5.32
CA ASP A 213 14.85 5.26 -4.10
C ASP A 213 13.48 4.61 -4.31
N GLU A 214 13.02 4.60 -5.55
CA GLU A 214 11.75 4.02 -5.98
C GLU A 214 11.89 2.64 -6.62
N GLU A 215 13.13 2.20 -6.89
CA GLU A 215 13.35 0.90 -7.51
C GLU A 215 12.91 -0.25 -6.60
N PHE A 216 12.17 -1.20 -7.20
CA PHE A 216 11.97 -2.49 -6.58
C PHE A 216 13.28 -3.25 -6.52
N HIS A 217 13.64 -3.73 -5.36
CA HIS A 217 14.69 -4.72 -5.28
C HIS A 217 14.32 -5.93 -6.16
N ARG A 218 15.23 -6.39 -7.03
CA ARG A 218 14.98 -7.49 -7.98
C ARG A 218 14.39 -8.74 -7.32
N VAL A 219 14.75 -9.02 -6.07
CA VAL A 219 14.17 -10.14 -5.30
C VAL A 219 12.67 -9.95 -5.11
N LYS A 220 12.19 -8.74 -4.89
CA LYS A 220 10.75 -8.44 -4.71
C LYS A 220 10.00 -8.57 -6.03
N GLU A 221 10.56 -8.05 -7.12
CA GLU A 221 9.99 -8.20 -8.46
C GLU A 221 9.88 -9.68 -8.87
N VAL A 222 10.96 -10.44 -8.67
CA VAL A 222 10.98 -11.89 -8.95
C VAL A 222 9.98 -12.63 -8.06
N ASN A 223 9.88 -12.31 -6.77
CA ASN A 223 8.91 -12.92 -5.87
C ASN A 223 7.47 -12.62 -6.26
N PHE A 224 7.17 -11.38 -6.68
CA PHE A 224 5.84 -11.02 -7.19
C PHE A 224 5.47 -11.86 -8.41
N LEU A 225 6.37 -11.93 -9.40
CA LEU A 225 6.16 -12.73 -10.60
C LEU A 225 6.03 -14.22 -10.27
N ILE A 226 6.89 -14.78 -9.41
CA ILE A 226 6.81 -16.17 -8.96
C ILE A 226 5.45 -16.45 -8.29
N ASN A 227 4.97 -15.55 -7.43
CA ASN A 227 3.69 -15.72 -6.76
C ASN A 227 2.51 -15.66 -7.75
N ALA A 228 2.52 -14.73 -8.69
CA ALA A 228 1.53 -14.68 -9.77
C ALA A 228 1.54 -15.96 -10.62
N PHE A 229 2.72 -16.49 -10.95
CA PHE A 229 2.85 -17.75 -11.71
C PHE A 229 2.45 -18.99 -10.91
N ARG A 230 2.70 -19.02 -9.60
CA ARG A 230 2.23 -20.12 -8.74
C ARG A 230 0.72 -20.31 -8.80
N GLY A 231 -0.03 -19.23 -8.98
CA GLY A 231 -1.47 -19.30 -9.17
C GLY A 231 -1.88 -19.90 -10.51
N ILE A 232 -1.10 -19.70 -11.57
CA ILE A 232 -1.40 -20.15 -12.93
C ILE A 232 -0.97 -21.60 -13.17
N PHE A 233 0.21 -21.97 -12.67
CA PHE A 233 0.83 -23.30 -12.91
C PHE A 233 0.84 -24.15 -11.65
N PHE A 234 -0.12 -25.03 -11.54
CA PHE A 234 -0.38 -25.90 -10.36
C PHE A 234 0.66 -26.97 -10.08
N ASN A 235 1.61 -27.20 -10.97
CA ASN A 235 2.61 -28.25 -10.86
C ASN A 235 3.97 -27.76 -11.38
N GLY A 236 4.84 -27.30 -10.52
CA GLY A 236 6.22 -27.14 -10.92
C GLY A 236 7.01 -26.12 -10.10
N GLU A 237 8.27 -26.41 -9.87
CA GLU A 237 9.26 -25.43 -9.45
C GLU A 237 9.47 -24.41 -10.58
N VAL A 238 9.04 -23.17 -10.37
CA VAL A 238 9.32 -22.08 -11.30
C VAL A 238 10.76 -21.64 -11.09
N THR A 239 11.62 -21.93 -12.05
CA THR A 239 13.00 -21.46 -12.04
C THR A 239 13.08 -20.01 -12.53
N THR A 240 14.12 -19.26 -12.12
CA THR A 240 14.39 -17.90 -12.56
C THR A 240 14.48 -17.75 -14.09
N ALA A 241 14.84 -18.82 -14.81
CA ALA A 241 14.82 -18.87 -16.28
C ALA A 241 13.40 -18.85 -16.86
N ALA A 242 12.39 -19.32 -16.14
CA ALA A 242 10.99 -19.26 -16.59
C ALA A 242 10.40 -17.84 -16.49
N VAL A 243 10.93 -17.00 -15.63
CA VAL A 243 10.47 -15.59 -15.45
C VAL A 243 10.77 -14.75 -16.68
N SER A 244 11.90 -14.98 -17.37
CA SER A 244 12.25 -14.28 -18.61
C SER A 244 11.45 -14.77 -19.84
N ALA A 245 10.72 -15.89 -19.72
CA ALA A 245 9.88 -16.46 -20.76
C ALA A 245 8.37 -16.21 -20.57
N VAL A 246 8.02 -15.28 -19.65
CA VAL A 246 6.65 -15.02 -19.17
C VAL A 246 5.64 -14.81 -20.30
N ASP A 247 5.94 -13.97 -21.27
CA ASP A 247 5.02 -13.69 -22.36
C ASP A 247 4.80 -14.94 -23.26
N ASN A 248 5.85 -15.70 -23.51
CA ASN A 248 5.76 -16.93 -24.29
C ASN A 248 4.98 -18.04 -23.57
N VAL A 249 5.09 -18.10 -22.24
CA VAL A 249 4.38 -19.07 -21.41
C VAL A 249 2.89 -18.71 -21.30
N ILE A 250 2.56 -17.44 -21.17
CA ILE A 250 1.17 -16.96 -21.19
C ILE A 250 0.53 -17.21 -22.55
N GLN A 251 1.25 -16.96 -23.66
CA GLN A 251 0.74 -17.23 -25.00
C GLN A 251 0.51 -18.74 -25.23
N LYS A 252 1.44 -19.60 -24.82
CA LYS A 252 1.24 -21.05 -24.87
C LYS A 252 0.08 -21.55 -24.01
N ALA A 253 -0.10 -20.97 -22.83
CA ALA A 253 -1.25 -21.31 -21.96
C ALA A 253 -2.59 -20.87 -22.57
N LEU A 254 -2.63 -19.73 -23.27
CA LEU A 254 -3.80 -19.27 -24.04
C LEU A 254 -4.09 -20.17 -25.26
N GLU A 255 -3.07 -20.76 -25.87
CA GLU A 255 -3.24 -21.75 -26.93
C GLU A 255 -3.82 -23.06 -26.41
N ILE A 256 -3.42 -23.51 -25.21
CA ILE A 256 -3.97 -24.69 -24.54
C ILE A 256 -5.44 -24.48 -24.15
N GLU A 257 -5.84 -23.26 -23.75
CA GLU A 257 -7.24 -22.93 -23.44
C GLU A 257 -8.19 -23.21 -24.62
N LYS A 258 -7.74 -22.99 -25.87
CA LYS A 258 -8.53 -23.24 -27.07
C LYS A 258 -8.73 -24.72 -27.37
N SER A 259 -7.92 -25.61 -26.82
CA SER A 259 -7.85 -27.00 -27.27
C SER A 259 -8.44 -28.06 -26.34
N THR A 260 -8.61 -27.83 -25.02
CA THR A 260 -8.79 -28.97 -24.11
C THR A 260 -9.74 -28.84 -22.93
N LEU A 261 -10.35 -27.68 -22.64
CA LEU A 261 -11.09 -27.49 -21.38
C LEU A 261 -12.54 -27.05 -21.58
N THR A 262 -13.39 -27.97 -22.09
CA THR A 262 -14.81 -27.73 -22.27
C THR A 262 -15.71 -28.17 -21.12
N THR A 263 -15.17 -28.73 -20.05
CA THR A 263 -16.00 -29.17 -18.92
C THR A 263 -15.38 -28.73 -17.60
N PRO A 264 -15.98 -27.75 -16.89
CA PRO A 264 -15.69 -27.55 -15.47
C PRO A 264 -16.41 -28.67 -14.70
N ASN A 265 -15.71 -29.76 -14.45
CA ASN A 265 -16.35 -30.96 -13.89
C ASN A 265 -16.72 -30.85 -12.40
N SER A 266 -16.53 -29.75 -11.71
CA SER A 266 -17.18 -29.47 -10.42
C SER A 266 -16.63 -28.21 -9.74
N LEU A 267 -17.39 -27.61 -8.84
CA LEU A 267 -16.94 -26.62 -7.88
C LEU A 267 -15.68 -27.08 -7.10
N TYR A 268 -15.49 -28.39 -7.00
CA TYR A 268 -14.32 -29.03 -6.39
C TYR A 268 -12.98 -28.57 -7.00
N ILE A 269 -12.89 -28.31 -8.31
CA ILE A 269 -11.69 -27.76 -8.92
C ILE A 269 -11.37 -26.38 -8.32
N PHE A 270 -12.36 -25.53 -8.14
CA PHE A 270 -12.18 -24.21 -7.55
C PHE A 270 -11.84 -24.23 -6.05
N GLU A 271 -12.15 -25.31 -5.34
CA GLU A 271 -11.71 -25.54 -3.96
C GLU A 271 -10.24 -25.97 -3.91
N GLN A 272 -9.83 -26.87 -4.78
CA GLN A 272 -8.48 -27.45 -4.76
C GLN A 272 -7.37 -26.45 -5.14
N LEU A 273 -7.66 -25.54 -6.08
CA LEU A 273 -6.70 -24.58 -6.58
C LEU A 273 -6.13 -23.68 -5.49
N PRO A 274 -6.98 -23.00 -4.70
CA PRO A 274 -6.50 -22.14 -3.62
C PRO A 274 -5.87 -22.90 -2.46
N GLN A 275 -6.38 -24.10 -2.09
CA GLN A 275 -5.83 -24.91 -1.00
C GLN A 275 -4.38 -25.31 -1.26
N ARG A 276 -4.03 -25.66 -2.50
CA ARG A 276 -2.65 -26.00 -2.86
C ARG A 276 -1.68 -24.82 -2.71
N LEU A 277 -2.13 -23.62 -3.05
CA LEU A 277 -1.33 -22.40 -2.86
C LEU A 277 -1.10 -22.11 -1.38
N LEU A 278 -2.12 -22.28 -0.55
CA LEU A 278 -2.02 -22.09 0.90
C LEU A 278 -1.08 -23.08 1.57
N ILE A 279 -1.18 -24.38 1.25
CA ILE A 279 -0.27 -25.42 1.77
C ILE A 279 1.18 -25.03 1.44
N LYS A 280 1.44 -24.60 0.21
CA LYS A 280 2.79 -24.19 -0.21
C LYS A 280 3.27 -22.92 0.49
N GLN A 281 2.36 -21.99 0.82
CA GLN A 281 2.68 -20.79 1.60
C GLN A 281 3.09 -21.16 3.04
N ILE A 282 2.39 -22.08 3.67
CA ILE A 282 2.71 -22.58 5.01
C ILE A 282 4.08 -23.26 5.00
N GLU A 283 4.34 -24.15 4.03
CA GLU A 283 5.63 -24.83 3.85
C GLU A 283 6.79 -23.84 3.65
N ASN A 284 6.60 -22.77 2.88
CA ASN A 284 7.64 -21.79 2.59
C ASN A 284 7.96 -20.85 3.76
N ARG A 285 7.02 -20.61 4.67
CA ARG A 285 7.23 -19.71 5.83
C ARG A 285 8.09 -20.34 6.92
N LYS A 286 8.43 -21.65 6.87
CA LYS A 286 9.18 -22.37 7.91
C LYS A 286 8.67 -22.11 9.34
N LYS A 287 7.40 -21.76 9.49
CA LYS A 287 6.76 -21.67 10.80
C LYS A 287 6.38 -23.05 11.27
N ASP A 288 6.53 -23.28 12.56
CA ASP A 288 5.97 -24.48 13.19
C ASP A 288 4.47 -24.57 12.85
N PRO A 289 3.96 -25.73 12.38
CA PRO A 289 2.54 -25.90 12.14
C PRO A 289 1.64 -25.54 13.33
N ALA A 290 2.18 -25.56 14.55
CA ALA A 290 1.49 -25.12 15.76
C ALA A 290 1.40 -23.58 15.90
N GLU A 291 2.22 -22.81 15.16
CA GLU A 291 2.20 -21.36 15.13
C GLU A 291 1.34 -20.80 13.98
N VAL A 292 0.80 -21.65 13.11
CA VAL A 292 -0.17 -21.25 12.08
C VAL A 292 -1.50 -20.98 12.78
N THR A 293 -1.77 -19.71 13.05
CA THR A 293 -3.03 -19.30 13.68
C THR A 293 -4.19 -19.40 12.69
N LYS A 294 -5.42 -19.41 13.18
CA LYS A 294 -6.65 -19.29 12.38
C LYS A 294 -6.63 -18.10 11.41
N GLU A 295 -5.80 -17.11 11.69
CA GLU A 295 -5.62 -15.87 10.93
C GLU A 295 -4.80 -16.06 9.64
N ASP A 296 -4.03 -17.16 9.50
CA ASP A 296 -3.12 -17.37 8.35
C ASP A 296 -3.82 -17.91 7.07
N GLY A 297 -5.14 -17.96 7.02
CA GLY A 297 -5.88 -18.06 5.78
C GLY A 297 -6.42 -19.42 5.32
N PRO A 298 -5.95 -20.63 5.73
CA PRO A 298 -6.58 -21.86 5.28
C PRO A 298 -8.03 -22.00 5.73
N GLU A 299 -8.32 -21.66 6.98
CA GLU A 299 -9.67 -21.77 7.54
C GLU A 299 -10.64 -20.78 6.92
N LEU A 300 -10.21 -19.55 6.60
CA LEU A 300 -11.09 -18.56 5.99
C LEU A 300 -11.51 -18.99 4.58
N MET A 301 -10.62 -19.58 3.79
CA MET A 301 -10.97 -20.08 2.46
C MET A 301 -11.85 -21.33 2.48
N ILE A 302 -11.59 -22.27 3.40
CA ILE A 302 -12.48 -23.41 3.63
C ILE A 302 -13.87 -22.90 4.07
N CYS A 303 -13.90 -21.89 4.93
CA CYS A 303 -15.11 -21.20 5.34
C CYS A 303 -15.84 -20.57 4.13
N GLN A 304 -15.13 -19.93 3.19
CA GLN A 304 -15.72 -19.36 1.98
C GLN A 304 -16.33 -20.43 1.08
N ALA A 305 -15.65 -21.55 0.84
CA ALA A 305 -16.15 -22.64 0.02
C ALA A 305 -17.49 -23.23 0.52
N HIS A 306 -17.74 -23.15 1.84
CA HIS A 306 -18.98 -23.65 2.43
C HIS A 306 -20.05 -22.60 2.66
N ARG A 307 -19.67 -21.32 2.84
CA ARG A 307 -20.58 -20.24 3.24
C ARG A 307 -20.92 -19.24 2.14
N TRP A 308 -20.20 -19.21 1.03
CA TRP A 308 -20.35 -18.21 -0.04
C TRP A 308 -21.79 -18.06 -0.58
N ILE A 309 -22.58 -19.12 -0.47
CA ILE A 309 -23.98 -19.15 -0.91
C ILE A 309 -24.94 -18.53 0.10
N THR A 310 -24.53 -18.35 1.38
CA THR A 310 -25.40 -17.83 2.43
C THR A 310 -25.59 -16.31 2.31
N ASP A 311 -26.73 -15.82 2.79
CA ASP A 311 -27.06 -14.40 2.76
C ASP A 311 -26.30 -13.63 3.83
N GLU A 312 -26.03 -14.27 4.97
CA GLU A 312 -25.22 -13.69 6.05
C GLU A 312 -23.77 -13.46 5.60
N GLU A 313 -23.17 -14.41 4.89
CA GLU A 313 -21.81 -14.25 4.37
C GLU A 313 -21.76 -13.19 3.27
N PHE A 314 -22.79 -13.11 2.43
CA PHE A 314 -22.91 -12.03 1.45
C PHE A 314 -22.90 -10.66 2.14
N GLY A 315 -23.75 -10.47 3.16
CA GLY A 315 -23.82 -9.22 3.93
C GLY A 315 -22.52 -8.92 4.69
N ARG A 316 -21.90 -9.94 5.32
CA ARG A 316 -20.61 -9.80 6.00
C ARG A 316 -19.53 -9.28 5.06
N GLN A 317 -19.46 -9.79 3.83
CA GLN A 317 -18.47 -9.35 2.84
C GLN A 317 -18.75 -7.94 2.31
N ILE A 318 -20.00 -7.49 2.27
CA ILE A 318 -20.32 -6.08 1.98
C ILE A 318 -19.75 -5.15 3.05
N LEU A 319 -19.77 -5.55 4.32
CA LEU A 319 -19.25 -4.74 5.43
C LEU A 319 -17.74 -4.87 5.62
N ASN A 320 -17.20 -6.07 5.50
CA ASN A 320 -15.84 -6.42 5.94
C ASN A 320 -15.04 -7.17 4.86
N GLY A 321 -15.48 -7.09 3.61
CA GLY A 321 -14.74 -7.58 2.45
C GLY A 321 -13.78 -6.53 1.90
N VAL A 322 -13.37 -6.71 0.65
CA VAL A 322 -12.40 -5.84 -0.03
C VAL A 322 -13.00 -4.52 -0.54
N ASN A 323 -14.33 -4.37 -0.54
CA ASN A 323 -15.00 -3.15 -1.01
C ASN A 323 -16.03 -2.63 0.02
N PRO A 324 -15.62 -2.31 1.25
CA PRO A 324 -16.54 -1.96 2.33
C PRO A 324 -17.14 -0.55 2.20
N VAL A 325 -16.76 0.21 1.19
CA VAL A 325 -17.14 1.62 1.03
C VAL A 325 -18.35 1.86 0.13
N VAL A 326 -18.95 0.80 -0.47
CA VAL A 326 -20.06 0.96 -1.43
C VAL A 326 -21.45 0.99 -0.77
N ILE A 327 -21.60 0.45 0.43
CA ILE A 327 -22.86 0.41 1.16
C ILE A 327 -23.27 1.79 1.66
N ARG A 328 -24.55 2.13 1.50
CA ARG A 328 -25.16 3.35 2.07
C ARG A 328 -26.54 3.06 2.64
N ARG A 329 -26.99 3.87 3.59
CA ARG A 329 -28.35 3.81 4.12
C ARG A 329 -29.36 4.13 3.01
N CYS A 330 -30.42 3.33 2.90
CA CYS A 330 -31.50 3.55 1.96
C CYS A 330 -32.70 4.16 2.68
N SER A 331 -32.91 5.46 2.50
CA SER A 331 -34.08 6.18 3.01
C SER A 331 -35.20 6.30 1.97
N VAL A 332 -34.85 6.22 0.68
CA VAL A 332 -35.75 6.24 -0.48
C VAL A 332 -35.18 5.29 -1.53
N LEU A 333 -36.02 4.45 -2.10
CA LEU A 333 -35.61 3.58 -3.20
C LEU A 333 -35.32 4.45 -4.47
N PRO A 334 -34.29 4.13 -5.24
CA PRO A 334 -34.11 4.73 -6.56
C PRO A 334 -35.29 4.44 -7.49
N ASP A 335 -35.66 5.41 -8.35
CA ASP A 335 -36.77 5.27 -9.30
C ASP A 335 -36.59 4.08 -10.27
N ASN A 336 -35.36 3.72 -10.56
CA ASN A 336 -34.99 2.59 -11.41
C ASN A 336 -34.92 1.25 -10.64
N PHE A 337 -35.35 1.20 -9.36
CA PHE A 337 -35.34 -0.01 -8.56
C PHE A 337 -36.71 -0.26 -7.92
N PRO A 338 -37.69 -0.79 -8.67
CA PRO A 338 -39.10 -0.84 -8.28
C PRO A 338 -39.41 -2.02 -7.32
N VAL A 339 -38.68 -2.10 -6.20
CA VAL A 339 -38.97 -3.05 -5.13
C VAL A 339 -40.19 -2.60 -4.37
N THR A 340 -41.18 -3.50 -4.20
CA THR A 340 -42.40 -3.21 -3.46
C THR A 340 -42.40 -3.87 -2.08
N ASN A 341 -43.23 -3.35 -1.17
CA ASN A 341 -43.41 -3.97 0.15
C ASN A 341 -43.82 -5.45 0.05
N ASP A 342 -44.73 -5.79 -0.88
CA ASP A 342 -45.22 -7.16 -1.04
C ASP A 342 -44.14 -8.16 -1.47
N MET A 343 -43.09 -7.68 -2.17
CA MET A 343 -41.95 -8.53 -2.55
C MET A 343 -41.11 -8.97 -1.37
N VAL A 344 -41.02 -8.14 -0.33
CA VAL A 344 -40.03 -8.31 0.77
C VAL A 344 -40.66 -8.44 2.16
N LYS A 345 -41.98 -8.24 2.31
CA LYS A 345 -42.66 -8.20 3.63
C LYS A 345 -42.39 -9.42 4.52
N ASP A 346 -42.28 -10.62 3.93
CA ASP A 346 -42.03 -11.86 4.65
C ASP A 346 -40.58 -11.98 5.15
N LEU A 347 -39.69 -11.12 4.67
CA LEU A 347 -38.28 -11.01 5.08
C LEU A 347 -38.09 -9.99 6.20
N LEU A 348 -39.08 -9.07 6.37
CA LEU A 348 -39.02 -8.01 7.37
C LEU A 348 -39.51 -8.54 8.72
N VAL A 349 -38.74 -8.36 9.77
CA VAL A 349 -38.91 -9.11 11.02
C VAL A 349 -39.57 -8.31 12.16
N ARG A 350 -39.78 -6.98 11.95
CA ARG A 350 -40.33 -6.09 13.00
C ARG A 350 -41.81 -5.79 12.84
N ASN A 351 -42.53 -6.54 11.99
CA ASN A 351 -43.92 -6.27 11.61
C ASN A 351 -44.15 -4.85 11.07
N MET A 352 -43.10 -4.30 10.38
CA MET A 352 -43.11 -2.99 9.77
C MET A 352 -43.11 -3.16 8.25
N SER A 353 -43.66 -2.18 7.53
CA SER A 353 -43.55 -2.10 6.09
C SER A 353 -42.11 -1.75 5.69
N LEU A 354 -41.75 -2.00 4.42
CA LEU A 354 -40.45 -1.61 3.87
C LEU A 354 -40.15 -0.11 4.09
N GLN A 355 -41.17 0.75 3.91
CA GLN A 355 -41.05 2.20 4.14
C GLN A 355 -40.75 2.57 5.58
N GLU A 356 -41.36 1.87 6.53
CA GLU A 356 -41.10 2.08 7.95
C GLU A 356 -39.71 1.58 8.34
N GLU A 357 -39.26 0.42 7.84
CA GLU A 357 -37.90 -0.08 8.06
C GLU A 357 -36.84 0.84 7.42
N MET A 358 -37.10 1.45 6.26
CA MET A 358 -36.23 2.46 5.64
C MET A 358 -36.14 3.70 6.52
N LYS A 359 -37.27 4.19 7.06
CA LYS A 359 -37.29 5.34 7.98
C LYS A 359 -36.56 5.04 9.29
N SER A 360 -36.70 3.83 9.83
CA SER A 360 -36.03 3.42 11.05
C SER A 360 -34.53 3.16 10.91
N GLY A 361 -34.02 3.08 9.65
CA GLY A 361 -32.59 3.01 9.36
C GLY A 361 -32.02 1.59 9.25
N HIS A 362 -32.85 0.57 9.09
CA HIS A 362 -32.39 -0.82 8.99
C HIS A 362 -32.22 -1.31 7.55
N VAL A 363 -32.52 -0.47 6.55
CA VAL A 363 -32.41 -0.81 5.12
C VAL A 363 -31.23 -0.08 4.50
N TYR A 364 -30.44 -0.81 3.74
CA TYR A 364 -29.23 -0.33 3.07
C TYR A 364 -29.24 -0.70 1.60
N ILE A 365 -28.43 -0.01 0.81
CA ILE A 365 -28.34 -0.24 -0.63
C ILE A 365 -26.88 -0.18 -1.10
N CYS A 366 -26.54 -1.08 -2.04
CA CYS A 366 -25.36 -0.99 -2.87
C CYS A 366 -25.83 -0.84 -4.32
N ASP A 367 -25.51 0.29 -4.93
CA ASP A 367 -25.92 0.64 -6.29
C ASP A 367 -24.70 0.84 -7.18
N LEU A 368 -24.45 -0.14 -8.04
CA LEU A 368 -23.39 -0.12 -9.04
C LEU A 368 -23.95 0.15 -10.46
N SER A 369 -25.26 0.40 -10.56
CA SER A 369 -25.92 0.48 -11.85
C SER A 369 -25.40 1.62 -12.72
N GLU A 370 -25.16 2.80 -12.17
CA GLU A 370 -24.65 3.94 -12.93
C GLU A 370 -23.22 3.74 -13.46
N ILE A 371 -22.37 3.13 -12.66
CA ILE A 371 -20.97 2.97 -13.02
C ILE A 371 -20.77 1.80 -13.99
N MET A 372 -21.58 0.75 -13.89
CA MET A 372 -21.45 -0.48 -14.67
C MET A 372 -22.32 -0.52 -15.93
N ASP A 373 -23.33 0.34 -16.06
CA ASP A 373 -24.26 0.31 -17.19
C ASP A 373 -23.55 0.51 -18.55
N GLY A 374 -23.81 -0.40 -19.50
CA GLY A 374 -23.23 -0.34 -20.84
C GLY A 374 -21.69 -0.42 -20.88
N VAL A 375 -21.04 -0.93 -19.82
CA VAL A 375 -19.58 -1.18 -19.84
C VAL A 375 -19.29 -2.34 -20.80
N PRO A 376 -18.48 -2.13 -21.87
CA PRO A 376 -18.14 -3.21 -22.79
C PRO A 376 -17.38 -4.32 -22.09
N CYS A 377 -17.75 -5.56 -22.39
CA CYS A 377 -17.03 -6.74 -21.93
C CYS A 377 -16.14 -7.32 -23.04
N ARG A 378 -15.16 -8.11 -22.68
CA ARG A 378 -14.39 -8.90 -23.65
C ARG A 378 -15.27 -9.99 -24.25
N ASP A 379 -14.87 -10.49 -25.42
CA ASP A 379 -15.63 -11.50 -26.14
C ASP A 379 -15.91 -12.75 -25.28
N GLY A 380 -17.17 -13.17 -25.25
CA GLY A 380 -17.65 -14.32 -24.47
C GLY A 380 -17.66 -14.06 -22.94
N CYS A 381 -17.60 -12.81 -22.51
CA CYS A 381 -17.77 -12.42 -21.11
C CYS A 381 -18.84 -11.35 -20.96
N TYR A 382 -19.44 -11.31 -19.76
CA TYR A 382 -20.57 -10.45 -19.44
C TYR A 382 -20.41 -9.80 -18.07
N CYS A 383 -21.02 -8.64 -17.89
CA CYS A 383 -21.13 -7.93 -16.64
C CYS A 383 -22.58 -7.53 -16.37
N ALA A 384 -22.95 -7.46 -15.11
CA ALA A 384 -24.17 -6.83 -14.67
C ALA A 384 -23.95 -5.36 -14.32
N ALA A 385 -25.03 -4.57 -14.29
CA ALA A 385 -25.10 -3.23 -13.73
C ALA A 385 -26.07 -3.27 -12.52
N PRO A 386 -25.68 -3.91 -11.39
CA PRO A 386 -26.61 -4.34 -10.39
C PRO A 386 -26.94 -3.29 -9.33
N ILE A 387 -28.13 -3.43 -8.74
CA ILE A 387 -28.55 -2.76 -7.52
C ILE A 387 -28.93 -3.86 -6.50
N CYS A 388 -28.47 -3.74 -5.26
CA CYS A 388 -28.77 -4.67 -4.18
C CYS A 388 -29.34 -3.94 -2.98
N LEU A 389 -30.54 -4.33 -2.53
CA LEU A 389 -31.15 -3.89 -1.27
C LEU A 389 -30.78 -4.87 -0.15
N LEU A 390 -30.34 -4.31 0.98
CA LEU A 390 -29.89 -5.06 2.14
C LEU A 390 -30.68 -4.66 3.37
N TYR A 391 -30.79 -5.56 4.32
CA TYR A 391 -31.57 -5.39 5.54
C TYR A 391 -30.85 -5.97 6.74
N VAL A 392 -30.91 -5.27 7.89
CA VAL A 392 -30.42 -5.81 9.16
C VAL A 392 -31.51 -6.66 9.80
N ASN A 393 -31.31 -7.98 9.79
CA ASN A 393 -32.28 -8.95 10.27
C ASN A 393 -32.39 -9.01 11.82
N LYS A 394 -33.24 -9.88 12.35
CA LYS A 394 -33.44 -10.09 13.82
C LYS A 394 -32.21 -10.62 14.54
N LEU A 395 -31.26 -11.20 13.83
CA LEU A 395 -29.99 -11.67 14.38
C LEU A 395 -28.90 -10.59 14.33
N MET A 396 -29.30 -9.35 14.03
CA MET A 396 -28.38 -8.22 13.86
C MET A 396 -27.30 -8.48 12.77
N LYS A 397 -27.67 -9.25 11.75
CA LYS A 397 -26.82 -9.53 10.58
C LYS A 397 -27.38 -8.80 9.36
N LEU A 398 -26.49 -8.20 8.57
CA LEU A 398 -26.86 -7.63 7.27
C LEU A 398 -27.07 -8.76 6.27
N VAL A 399 -28.20 -8.75 5.55
CA VAL A 399 -28.53 -9.74 4.51
C VAL A 399 -29.11 -9.06 3.28
N PRO A 400 -28.87 -9.58 2.05
CA PRO A 400 -29.52 -9.08 0.85
C PRO A 400 -30.99 -9.53 0.82
N ILE A 401 -31.88 -8.62 0.41
CA ILE A 401 -33.33 -8.89 0.30
C ILE A 401 -33.90 -8.69 -1.09
N ALA A 402 -33.18 -7.98 -1.99
CA ALA A 402 -33.54 -7.85 -3.39
C ALA A 402 -32.31 -7.49 -4.24
N ILE A 403 -32.20 -8.10 -5.43
CA ILE A 403 -31.14 -7.81 -6.40
C ILE A 403 -31.79 -7.60 -7.78
N GLN A 404 -31.43 -6.50 -8.45
CA GLN A 404 -31.69 -6.22 -9.85
C GLN A 404 -30.36 -6.20 -10.61
N LEU A 405 -30.29 -6.78 -11.84
CA LEU A 405 -29.01 -7.02 -12.52
C LEU A 405 -28.71 -6.02 -13.65
N LYS A 406 -29.69 -5.27 -14.11
CA LYS A 406 -29.51 -4.19 -15.11
C LYS A 406 -30.02 -2.87 -14.54
N LYS A 407 -29.51 -1.74 -15.05
CA LYS A 407 -29.90 -0.40 -14.59
C LYS A 407 -31.37 -0.10 -14.84
N THR A 408 -31.89 -0.44 -16.04
CA THR A 408 -33.24 -0.11 -16.46
C THR A 408 -34.22 -1.22 -16.08
N PRO A 409 -35.28 -0.93 -15.31
CA PRO A 409 -36.34 -1.90 -15.04
C PRO A 409 -37.03 -2.35 -16.32
N GLY A 410 -37.46 -3.62 -16.36
CA GLY A 410 -38.17 -4.15 -17.51
C GLY A 410 -38.54 -5.64 -17.35
N PRO A 411 -39.31 -6.19 -18.29
CA PRO A 411 -39.74 -7.61 -18.25
C PRO A 411 -38.52 -8.58 -18.28
N ASP A 412 -37.40 -8.16 -18.88
CA ASP A 412 -36.16 -8.90 -19.03
C ASP A 412 -35.14 -8.55 -17.92
N ASN A 413 -35.57 -7.87 -16.88
CA ASN A 413 -34.75 -7.48 -15.73
C ASN A 413 -35.54 -7.65 -14.42
N PRO A 414 -35.85 -8.91 -14.03
CA PRO A 414 -36.62 -9.18 -12.83
C PRO A 414 -35.82 -8.84 -11.58
N ILE A 415 -36.55 -8.47 -10.51
CA ILE A 415 -35.97 -8.32 -9.17
C ILE A 415 -35.87 -9.69 -8.53
N PHE A 416 -34.64 -10.20 -8.32
CA PHE A 416 -34.38 -11.46 -7.65
C PHE A 416 -34.52 -11.29 -6.12
N LEU A 417 -35.11 -12.30 -5.47
CA LEU A 417 -35.43 -12.31 -4.05
C LEU A 417 -34.94 -13.61 -3.40
N PRO A 418 -34.66 -13.62 -2.10
CA PRO A 418 -34.31 -14.86 -1.36
C PRO A 418 -35.40 -15.94 -1.42
N SER A 419 -36.67 -15.57 -1.68
CA SER A 419 -37.79 -16.47 -1.87
C SER A 419 -37.88 -17.14 -3.25
N ASP A 420 -37.10 -16.69 -4.22
CA ASP A 420 -37.05 -17.30 -5.55
C ASP A 420 -36.37 -18.69 -5.50
N ARG A 421 -36.35 -19.40 -6.63
CA ARG A 421 -35.58 -20.65 -6.70
C ARG A 421 -34.14 -20.41 -6.29
N TRP A 422 -33.60 -21.34 -5.53
CA TRP A 422 -32.27 -21.23 -4.95
C TRP A 422 -31.16 -20.90 -5.97
N PHE A 423 -31.20 -21.52 -7.16
CA PHE A 423 -30.21 -21.24 -8.22
C PHE A 423 -30.35 -19.83 -8.82
N ASP A 424 -31.57 -19.30 -8.94
CA ASP A 424 -31.79 -17.93 -9.41
C ASP A 424 -31.16 -16.92 -8.43
N TRP A 425 -31.39 -17.13 -7.12
CA TRP A 425 -30.86 -16.25 -6.08
C TRP A 425 -29.32 -16.32 -5.98
N VAL A 426 -28.76 -17.52 -6.01
CA VAL A 426 -27.29 -17.71 -6.00
C VAL A 426 -26.67 -17.04 -7.21
N LEU A 427 -27.23 -17.23 -8.41
CA LEU A 427 -26.69 -16.63 -9.65
C LEU A 427 -26.79 -15.09 -9.62
N ALA A 428 -27.89 -14.52 -9.09
CA ALA A 428 -28.03 -13.07 -8.92
C ALA A 428 -26.95 -12.50 -7.98
N LYS A 429 -26.67 -13.17 -6.86
CA LYS A 429 -25.56 -12.81 -5.96
C LYS A 429 -24.21 -12.89 -6.65
N MET A 430 -23.94 -13.89 -7.47
CA MET A 430 -22.67 -14.01 -8.23
C MET A 430 -22.49 -12.86 -9.22
N TYR A 431 -23.54 -12.45 -9.94
CA TYR A 431 -23.45 -11.30 -10.85
C TYR A 431 -23.22 -9.98 -10.10
N PHE A 432 -23.86 -9.79 -8.94
CA PHE A 432 -23.58 -8.65 -8.10
C PHE A 432 -22.09 -8.63 -7.65
N ARG A 433 -21.59 -9.76 -7.14
CA ARG A 433 -20.21 -9.91 -6.69
C ARG A 433 -19.20 -9.67 -7.81
N SER A 434 -19.51 -10.16 -9.02
CA SER A 434 -18.65 -9.93 -10.20
C SER A 434 -18.55 -8.44 -10.55
N ALA A 435 -19.66 -7.71 -10.52
CA ALA A 435 -19.68 -6.28 -10.78
C ALA A 435 -18.93 -5.50 -9.68
N ASP A 436 -19.16 -5.85 -8.43
CA ASP A 436 -18.49 -5.25 -7.26
C ASP A 436 -16.97 -5.47 -7.32
N ALA A 437 -16.51 -6.69 -7.66
CA ALA A 437 -15.10 -7.01 -7.79
C ALA A 437 -14.40 -6.18 -8.88
N GLN A 438 -15.05 -5.93 -10.00
CA GLN A 438 -14.49 -5.12 -11.09
C GLN A 438 -14.45 -3.64 -10.74
N PHE A 439 -15.51 -3.12 -10.11
CA PHE A 439 -15.54 -1.77 -9.59
C PHE A 439 -14.48 -1.56 -8.51
N HIS A 440 -14.35 -2.50 -7.59
CA HIS A 440 -13.33 -2.49 -6.54
C HIS A 440 -11.93 -2.34 -7.12
N GLN A 441 -11.53 -3.19 -8.06
CA GLN A 441 -10.17 -3.17 -8.62
C GLN A 441 -9.83 -1.84 -9.28
N VAL A 442 -10.78 -1.25 -10.01
CA VAL A 442 -10.57 -0.01 -10.75
C VAL A 442 -10.66 1.21 -9.84
N SER A 443 -11.71 1.30 -9.03
CA SER A 443 -12.08 2.52 -8.30
C SER A 443 -11.48 2.57 -6.89
N THR A 444 -11.94 1.69 -6.01
CA THR A 444 -11.61 1.77 -4.58
C THR A 444 -10.21 1.27 -4.24
N HIS A 445 -9.63 0.40 -5.07
CA HIS A 445 -8.27 -0.10 -4.91
C HIS A 445 -7.27 0.70 -5.75
N TYR A 446 -7.35 0.68 -7.09
CA TYR A 446 -6.33 1.34 -7.91
C TYR A 446 -6.40 2.87 -7.84
N ILE A 447 -7.57 3.50 -8.17
CA ILE A 447 -7.64 4.97 -8.19
C ILE A 447 -7.50 5.53 -6.78
N ALA A 448 -8.34 5.07 -5.84
CA ALA A 448 -8.42 5.69 -4.51
C ALA A 448 -7.22 5.40 -3.61
N CYS A 449 -6.44 4.34 -3.87
CA CYS A 449 -5.24 4.04 -3.09
C CYS A 449 -3.97 4.19 -3.93
N HIS A 450 -3.74 3.31 -4.90
CA HIS A 450 -2.49 3.25 -5.66
C HIS A 450 -2.16 4.53 -6.42
N ALA A 451 -3.04 4.96 -7.33
CA ALA A 451 -2.80 6.15 -8.16
C ALA A 451 -2.74 7.43 -7.31
N THR A 452 -3.61 7.53 -6.31
CA THR A 452 -3.64 8.67 -5.37
C THR A 452 -2.35 8.77 -4.56
N MET A 453 -1.86 7.66 -4.02
CA MET A 453 -0.63 7.67 -3.22
C MET A 453 0.63 7.91 -4.07
N GLU A 454 0.66 7.43 -5.32
CA GLU A 454 1.73 7.80 -6.25
C GLU A 454 1.72 9.30 -6.53
N ALA A 455 0.55 9.88 -6.77
CA ALA A 455 0.40 11.30 -7.02
C ALA A 455 0.89 12.14 -5.83
N TYR A 456 0.52 11.78 -4.61
CA TYR A 456 1.05 12.43 -3.40
C TYR A 456 2.56 12.24 -3.24
N GLY A 457 3.07 11.05 -3.52
CA GLY A 457 4.51 10.76 -3.45
C GLY A 457 5.31 11.62 -4.41
N VAL A 458 4.92 11.67 -5.69
CA VAL A 458 5.59 12.50 -6.71
C VAL A 458 5.53 13.99 -6.33
N ALA A 459 4.37 14.52 -5.91
CA ALA A 459 4.24 15.92 -5.47
C ALA A 459 5.16 16.22 -4.27
N THR A 460 5.25 15.30 -3.31
CA THR A 460 6.11 15.45 -2.12
C THR A 460 7.59 15.46 -2.51
N MET A 461 8.03 14.52 -3.35
CA MET A 461 9.41 14.48 -3.81
C MET A 461 9.81 15.74 -4.58
N ARG A 462 8.90 16.33 -5.34
CA ARG A 462 9.12 17.53 -6.16
C ARG A 462 9.24 18.82 -5.38
N ASN A 463 8.55 18.93 -4.23
CA ASN A 463 8.35 20.22 -3.57
C ASN A 463 8.88 20.27 -2.12
N ILE A 464 9.05 19.13 -1.47
CA ILE A 464 9.41 19.07 -0.05
C ILE A 464 10.83 18.49 0.10
N PRO A 465 11.79 19.26 0.62
CA PRO A 465 13.16 18.77 0.82
C PRO A 465 13.25 17.80 2.01
N ASP A 466 14.29 16.98 2.05
CA ASP A 466 14.50 15.94 3.07
C ASP A 466 14.54 16.48 4.51
N ALA A 467 15.06 17.70 4.67
CA ALA A 467 15.14 18.36 5.97
C ALA A 467 13.81 18.99 6.42
N HIS A 468 12.75 18.89 5.62
CA HIS A 468 11.46 19.42 5.99
C HIS A 468 10.67 18.44 6.87
N PRO A 469 9.96 18.91 7.93
CA PRO A 469 9.19 18.03 8.80
C PRO A 469 8.11 17.23 8.05
N LEU A 470 7.48 17.84 7.06
CA LEU A 470 6.46 17.18 6.25
C LEU A 470 7.03 15.99 5.46
N PHE A 471 8.25 16.12 4.93
CA PHE A 471 8.93 15.01 4.27
C PHE A 471 9.10 13.82 5.23
N ARG A 472 9.60 14.09 6.43
CA ARG A 472 9.85 13.05 7.45
C ARG A 472 8.57 12.38 7.93
N LEU A 473 7.47 13.12 7.96
CA LEU A 473 6.16 12.59 8.32
C LEU A 473 5.58 11.69 7.23
N LEU A 474 5.69 12.09 5.96
CA LEU A 474 4.99 11.44 4.84
C LEU A 474 5.81 10.37 4.12
N VAL A 475 7.15 10.49 4.05
CA VAL A 475 7.99 9.56 3.27
C VAL A 475 7.84 8.07 3.66
N PRO A 476 7.60 7.68 4.93
CA PRO A 476 7.35 6.29 5.27
C PRO A 476 6.12 5.69 4.56
N HIS A 477 5.20 6.55 4.11
CA HIS A 477 3.96 6.15 3.43
C HIS A 477 4.08 6.08 1.90
N PHE A 478 5.25 6.43 1.33
CA PHE A 478 5.51 6.37 -0.11
C PHE A 478 6.50 5.28 -0.51
N ARG A 479 7.10 4.60 0.47
CA ARG A 479 8.08 3.56 0.23
C ARG A 479 7.57 2.52 -0.76
N TYR A 480 8.29 2.33 -1.88
CA TYR A 480 7.96 1.43 -2.99
C TYR A 480 6.66 1.77 -3.77
N THR A 481 5.90 2.78 -3.39
CA THR A 481 4.60 3.07 -4.01
C THR A 481 4.73 3.40 -5.50
N ILE A 482 5.68 4.24 -5.88
CA ILE A 482 5.92 4.58 -7.30
C ILE A 482 6.38 3.33 -8.05
N GLY A 483 7.28 2.53 -7.46
CA GLY A 483 7.81 1.30 -8.05
C GLY A 483 6.73 0.25 -8.30
N ILE A 484 5.88 -0.05 -7.32
CA ILE A 484 4.80 -1.03 -7.51
C ILE A 484 3.79 -0.57 -8.55
N ASN A 485 3.44 0.72 -8.55
CA ASN A 485 2.48 1.25 -9.52
C ASN A 485 3.02 1.19 -10.95
N TYR A 486 4.30 1.50 -11.14
CA TYR A 486 4.97 1.33 -12.42
C TYR A 486 4.92 -0.13 -12.91
N ALA A 487 5.24 -1.09 -12.02
CA ALA A 487 5.15 -2.51 -12.33
C ALA A 487 3.71 -2.96 -12.61
N ALA A 488 2.73 -2.49 -11.80
CA ALA A 488 1.31 -2.79 -11.98
C ALA A 488 0.76 -2.23 -13.30
N ARG A 489 1.13 -1.01 -13.70
CA ARG A 489 0.75 -0.47 -15.01
C ARG A 489 1.25 -1.37 -16.14
N LYS A 490 2.51 -1.79 -16.11
CA LYS A 490 3.08 -2.67 -17.14
C LYS A 490 2.45 -4.06 -17.20
N ALA A 491 2.28 -4.71 -16.05
CA ALA A 491 1.87 -6.10 -15.98
C ALA A 491 0.33 -6.28 -15.98
N LEU A 492 -0.41 -5.38 -15.33
CA LEU A 492 -1.82 -5.56 -15.04
C LEU A 492 -2.72 -4.66 -15.90
N ILE A 493 -2.38 -3.35 -16.00
CA ILE A 493 -3.32 -2.31 -16.45
C ILE A 493 -3.17 -1.99 -17.94
N ASN A 494 -1.95 -1.88 -18.46
CA ASN A 494 -1.70 -1.52 -19.85
C ASN A 494 -2.36 -2.50 -20.82
N LYS A 495 -2.53 -2.06 -22.06
CA LYS A 495 -3.15 -2.89 -23.12
C LYS A 495 -2.45 -4.26 -23.23
N GLY A 496 -3.26 -5.32 -23.17
CA GLY A 496 -2.78 -6.71 -23.16
C GLY A 496 -2.30 -7.20 -21.78
N GLY A 497 -2.42 -6.39 -20.73
CA GLY A 497 -2.16 -6.79 -19.35
C GLY A 497 -3.14 -7.85 -18.84
N ILE A 498 -2.97 -8.22 -17.57
CA ILE A 498 -3.74 -9.33 -16.99
C ILE A 498 -5.22 -8.97 -16.83
N ILE A 499 -5.56 -7.72 -16.52
CA ILE A 499 -6.97 -7.28 -16.45
C ILE A 499 -7.67 -7.53 -17.79
N ASP A 500 -7.02 -7.24 -18.91
CA ASP A 500 -7.59 -7.48 -20.24
C ASP A 500 -7.85 -8.99 -20.55
N LYS A 501 -7.18 -9.89 -19.84
CA LYS A 501 -7.25 -11.35 -20.05
C LYS A 501 -8.14 -12.06 -19.04
N ALA A 502 -8.18 -11.56 -17.81
CA ALA A 502 -8.81 -12.26 -16.68
C ALA A 502 -10.17 -11.68 -16.26
N PHE A 503 -10.46 -10.41 -16.58
CA PHE A 503 -11.68 -9.73 -16.14
C PHE A 503 -12.72 -9.68 -17.26
N SER A 504 -14.00 -9.63 -16.92
CA SER A 504 -15.06 -9.43 -17.91
C SER A 504 -14.90 -8.10 -18.64
N VAL A 505 -14.55 -7.01 -17.96
CA VAL A 505 -14.44 -5.64 -18.50
C VAL A 505 -13.14 -5.35 -19.24
N GLY A 506 -12.35 -6.34 -19.63
CA GLY A 506 -11.06 -6.13 -20.29
C GLY A 506 -11.08 -5.10 -21.43
N GLY A 507 -9.93 -4.49 -21.71
CA GLY A 507 -9.78 -3.54 -22.82
C GLY A 507 -10.63 -2.27 -22.67
N LYS A 508 -11.53 -2.03 -23.63
CA LYS A 508 -12.38 -0.83 -23.68
C LYS A 508 -13.29 -0.65 -22.45
N GLY A 509 -13.73 -1.75 -21.84
CA GLY A 509 -14.56 -1.70 -20.64
C GLY A 509 -13.79 -1.15 -19.45
N LYS A 510 -12.57 -1.60 -19.26
CA LYS A 510 -11.65 -1.07 -18.26
C LYS A 510 -11.42 0.44 -18.44
N GLU A 511 -11.15 0.88 -19.67
CA GLU A 511 -10.94 2.31 -19.98
C GLU A 511 -12.19 3.15 -19.62
N LEU A 512 -13.39 2.65 -19.93
CA LEU A 512 -14.64 3.32 -19.59
C LEU A 512 -14.86 3.36 -18.07
N LEU A 513 -14.54 2.29 -17.35
CA LEU A 513 -14.62 2.25 -15.88
C LEU A 513 -13.65 3.26 -15.25
N PHE A 514 -12.40 3.33 -15.71
CA PHE A 514 -11.45 4.34 -15.26
C PHE A 514 -11.98 5.76 -15.45
N LYS A 515 -12.53 6.05 -16.63
CA LYS A 515 -13.12 7.36 -16.94
C LYS A 515 -14.28 7.70 -16.00
N ARG A 516 -15.19 6.75 -15.75
CA ARG A 516 -16.35 6.97 -14.87
C ARG A 516 -15.96 7.09 -13.40
N ALA A 517 -15.08 6.22 -12.95
CA ALA A 517 -14.59 6.23 -11.58
C ALA A 517 -13.76 7.48 -11.27
N GLY A 518 -12.88 7.90 -12.19
CA GLY A 518 -12.12 9.14 -12.05
C GLY A 518 -13.00 10.40 -11.98
N LYS A 519 -14.10 10.42 -12.73
CA LYS A 519 -15.04 11.55 -12.68
C LYS A 519 -15.71 11.76 -11.32
N ILE A 520 -15.96 10.69 -10.58
CA ILE A 520 -16.61 10.74 -9.25
C ILE A 520 -15.62 10.67 -8.09
N PHE A 521 -14.34 10.50 -8.40
CA PHE A 521 -13.30 10.38 -7.40
C PHE A 521 -13.10 11.70 -6.64
N ASP A 522 -12.97 11.60 -5.34
CA ASP A 522 -12.64 12.69 -4.41
C ASP A 522 -11.68 12.13 -3.35
N VAL A 523 -10.52 12.75 -3.17
CA VAL A 523 -9.51 12.30 -2.19
C VAL A 523 -10.07 12.22 -0.77
N ARG A 524 -11.04 13.10 -0.42
CA ARG A 524 -11.71 13.10 0.88
C ARG A 524 -12.59 11.86 1.12
N GLY A 525 -12.81 11.06 0.07
CA GLY A 525 -13.46 9.75 0.22
C GLY A 525 -12.71 8.77 1.12
N ALA A 526 -11.41 8.99 1.35
CA ALA A 526 -10.60 8.23 2.29
C ALA A 526 -10.75 8.67 3.76
N ASP A 527 -11.37 9.82 4.05
CA ASP A 527 -11.77 10.20 5.39
C ASP A 527 -12.88 9.26 5.88
N VAL A 528 -12.50 8.25 6.65
CA VAL A 528 -13.41 7.20 7.11
C VAL A 528 -14.55 7.78 7.96
N LYS A 529 -14.30 8.82 8.78
CA LYS A 529 -15.30 9.43 9.67
C LYS A 529 -16.39 10.14 8.87
N GLU A 530 -15.99 11.02 7.95
CA GLU A 530 -16.94 11.76 7.12
C GLU A 530 -17.59 10.87 6.05
N ASN A 531 -16.85 9.91 5.52
CA ASN A 531 -17.37 8.97 4.54
C ASN A 531 -18.52 8.11 5.11
N VAL A 532 -18.37 7.53 6.32
CA VAL A 532 -19.44 6.73 6.92
C VAL A 532 -20.67 7.58 7.29
N LYS A 533 -20.47 8.82 7.76
CA LYS A 533 -21.58 9.78 8.00
C LYS A 533 -22.32 10.11 6.70
N LYS A 534 -21.60 10.48 5.66
CA LYS A 534 -22.17 10.81 4.34
C LYS A 534 -23.00 9.67 3.76
N ARG A 535 -22.57 8.43 3.99
CA ARG A 535 -23.30 7.22 3.57
C ARG A 535 -24.42 6.80 4.56
N GLY A 536 -24.52 7.42 5.75
CA GLY A 536 -25.49 7.12 6.80
C GLY A 536 -25.29 5.73 7.43
N VAL A 537 -24.04 5.30 7.54
CA VAL A 537 -23.63 3.98 8.07
C VAL A 537 -22.73 4.09 9.30
N ASP A 538 -22.77 5.26 9.94
CA ASP A 538 -21.92 5.63 11.08
C ASP A 538 -22.45 5.08 12.42
N ASP A 539 -23.77 4.77 12.55
CA ASP A 539 -24.35 4.28 13.79
C ASP A 539 -24.16 2.75 13.97
N PRO A 540 -23.35 2.29 14.96
CA PRO A 540 -23.12 0.87 15.20
C PRO A 540 -24.35 0.13 15.74
N ASN A 541 -25.35 0.82 16.29
CA ASN A 541 -26.58 0.20 16.76
C ASN A 541 -27.53 -0.14 15.59
N LEU A 542 -27.51 0.66 14.52
CA LEU A 542 -28.29 0.42 13.31
C LEU A 542 -27.61 -0.55 12.36
N LEU A 543 -26.28 -0.46 12.23
CA LEU A 543 -25.47 -1.32 11.38
C LEU A 543 -24.30 -1.92 12.18
N PRO A 544 -24.54 -3.00 12.93
CA PRO A 544 -23.51 -3.66 13.73
C PRO A 544 -22.55 -4.49 12.87
N ASN A 545 -21.45 -4.93 13.48
CA ASN A 545 -20.43 -5.79 12.86
C ASN A 545 -19.76 -5.19 11.61
N TYR A 546 -19.69 -3.87 11.53
CA TYR A 546 -19.02 -3.17 10.45
C TYR A 546 -17.61 -2.78 10.89
N TYR A 547 -16.72 -3.77 10.93
CA TYR A 547 -15.38 -3.65 11.49
C TYR A 547 -14.50 -2.68 10.71
N TYR A 548 -14.66 -2.59 9.39
CA TYR A 548 -13.96 -1.54 8.60
C TYR A 548 -14.22 -0.14 9.16
N ARG A 549 -15.48 0.21 9.47
CA ARG A 549 -15.83 1.49 10.09
C ARG A 549 -15.23 1.61 11.49
N ASP A 550 -15.50 0.61 12.33
CA ASP A 550 -15.18 0.67 13.76
C ASP A 550 -13.65 0.73 13.98
N ASP A 551 -12.88 -0.10 13.29
CA ASP A 551 -11.43 -0.15 13.39
C ASP A 551 -10.78 1.02 12.63
N GLY A 552 -11.33 1.37 11.45
CA GLY A 552 -10.81 2.47 10.63
C GLY A 552 -10.86 3.81 11.36
N ILE A 553 -11.92 4.10 12.10
CA ILE A 553 -12.05 5.32 12.93
C ILE A 553 -10.97 5.33 14.03
N LEU A 554 -10.74 4.21 14.71
CA LEU A 554 -9.70 4.14 15.76
C LEU A 554 -8.29 4.36 15.20
N ILE A 555 -7.99 3.80 14.03
CA ILE A 555 -6.70 4.01 13.36
C ILE A 555 -6.57 5.46 12.89
N TRP A 556 -7.63 6.04 12.31
CA TRP A 556 -7.65 7.45 11.91
C TRP A 556 -7.35 8.37 13.09
N ASP A 557 -8.02 8.19 14.23
CA ASP A 557 -7.82 9.00 15.43
C ASP A 557 -6.39 8.91 15.95
N ALA A 558 -5.78 7.75 15.90
CA ALA A 558 -4.40 7.57 16.33
C ALA A 558 -3.41 8.26 15.37
N ILE A 559 -3.62 8.17 14.07
CA ILE A 559 -2.82 8.87 13.05
C ILE A 559 -2.98 10.38 13.20
N GLU A 560 -4.23 10.89 13.28
CA GLU A 560 -4.52 12.32 13.44
C GLU A 560 -3.85 12.91 14.68
N SER A 561 -3.91 12.19 15.81
CA SER A 561 -3.22 12.61 17.02
C SER A 561 -1.70 12.72 16.84
N TYR A 562 -1.09 11.75 16.17
CA TYR A 562 0.35 11.78 15.89
C TYR A 562 0.74 12.93 14.97
N VAL A 563 0.00 13.12 13.88
CA VAL A 563 0.21 14.24 12.95
C VAL A 563 0.10 15.57 13.68
N ARG A 564 -0.91 15.74 14.51
CA ARG A 564 -1.14 16.94 15.32
C ARG A 564 0.03 17.23 16.24
N ASP A 565 0.55 16.20 16.94
CA ASP A 565 1.70 16.34 17.81
C ASP A 565 2.95 16.81 17.04
N ILE A 566 3.20 16.24 15.85
CA ILE A 566 4.35 16.63 15.01
C ILE A 566 4.15 18.04 14.45
N ILE A 567 2.99 18.38 13.91
CA ILE A 567 2.74 19.71 13.34
C ILE A 567 2.89 20.79 14.42
N ALA A 568 2.41 20.56 15.63
CA ALA A 568 2.54 21.51 16.75
C ALA A 568 3.99 21.79 17.19
N ILE A 569 4.93 20.87 16.91
CA ILE A 569 6.36 21.08 17.19
C ILE A 569 6.94 22.13 16.26
N PHE A 570 6.59 22.13 14.98
CA PHE A 570 7.21 22.98 13.96
C PHE A 570 6.39 24.24 13.63
N TYR A 571 5.07 24.17 13.64
CA TYR A 571 4.17 25.28 13.31
C TYR A 571 3.48 25.80 14.56
N LYS A 572 3.78 27.04 14.97
CA LYS A 572 3.23 27.65 16.17
C LYS A 572 1.95 28.41 15.92
N SER A 573 1.73 28.84 14.68
CA SER A 573 0.56 29.58 14.22
C SER A 573 0.10 29.11 12.83
N ASP A 574 -1.08 29.53 12.40
CA ASP A 574 -1.55 29.30 11.03
C ASP A 574 -0.75 30.13 10.02
N ASP A 575 -0.19 31.26 10.45
CA ASP A 575 0.67 32.08 9.60
C ASP A 575 1.99 31.37 9.28
N ASP A 576 2.53 30.54 10.19
CA ASP A 576 3.70 29.72 9.88
C ASP A 576 3.43 28.75 8.72
N VAL A 577 2.20 28.23 8.61
CA VAL A 577 1.78 27.37 7.50
C VAL A 577 1.63 28.16 6.20
N LYS A 578 0.99 29.33 6.25
CA LYS A 578 0.77 30.18 5.07
C LYS A 578 2.08 30.73 4.50
N GLU A 579 3.05 31.04 5.37
CA GLU A 579 4.36 31.56 4.99
C GLU A 579 5.35 30.48 4.53
N ASP A 580 5.04 29.20 4.76
CA ASP A 580 5.89 28.08 4.33
C ASP A 580 5.72 27.83 2.82
N ILE A 581 6.61 28.43 2.03
CA ILE A 581 6.56 28.38 0.57
C ILE A 581 6.70 26.96 0.02
N GLU A 582 7.42 26.06 0.72
CA GLU A 582 7.59 24.66 0.29
C GLU A 582 6.26 23.91 0.43
N VAL A 583 5.52 24.14 1.51
CA VAL A 583 4.17 23.58 1.72
C VAL A 583 3.17 24.16 0.74
N GLN A 584 3.23 25.48 0.46
CA GLN A 584 2.32 26.10 -0.50
C GLN A 584 2.57 25.60 -1.93
N ASN A 585 3.83 25.44 -2.33
CA ASN A 585 4.18 24.85 -3.62
C ASN A 585 3.74 23.39 -3.72
N TRP A 586 3.92 22.60 -2.65
CA TRP A 586 3.43 21.23 -2.57
C TRP A 586 1.91 21.14 -2.70
N ALA A 587 1.17 22.01 -2.03
CA ALA A 587 -0.28 22.06 -2.12
C ALA A 587 -0.73 22.38 -3.54
N ASN A 588 -0.14 23.41 -4.16
CA ASN A 588 -0.47 23.84 -5.51
C ASN A 588 -0.09 22.78 -6.58
N ASP A 589 1.10 22.17 -6.48
CA ASP A 589 1.54 21.09 -7.40
C ASP A 589 0.62 19.87 -7.28
N THR A 590 0.22 19.52 -6.05
CA THR A 590 -0.75 18.45 -5.79
C THR A 590 -2.12 18.79 -6.40
N HIS A 591 -2.63 19.97 -6.18
CA HIS A 591 -3.93 20.39 -6.70
C HIS A 591 -3.98 20.44 -8.23
N LEU A 592 -2.98 21.09 -8.85
CA LEU A 592 -3.01 21.36 -10.29
C LEU A 592 -2.48 20.21 -11.14
N LEU A 593 -1.40 19.54 -10.70
CA LEU A 593 -0.67 18.60 -11.53
C LEU A 593 -0.87 17.13 -11.09
N ALA A 594 -0.96 16.87 -9.78
CA ALA A 594 -1.24 15.52 -9.31
C ALA A 594 -2.70 15.11 -9.55
N PHE A 595 -3.64 16.04 -9.40
CA PHE A 595 -5.06 15.82 -9.59
C PHE A 595 -5.66 16.79 -10.63
N PRO A 596 -5.25 16.71 -11.89
CA PRO A 596 -5.79 17.55 -12.94
C PRO A 596 -7.28 17.24 -13.16
N GLY A 597 -8.12 18.25 -13.19
CA GLY A 597 -9.52 18.07 -13.56
C GLY A 597 -9.64 17.84 -15.07
N ASP A 598 -10.58 16.98 -15.47
CA ASP A 598 -10.91 16.78 -16.88
C ASP A 598 -12.34 16.25 -17.04
N ASN A 599 -12.99 16.54 -18.19
CA ASN A 599 -14.29 16.00 -18.59
C ASN A 599 -15.40 16.08 -17.51
N GLY A 600 -15.36 17.12 -16.69
CA GLY A 600 -16.32 17.38 -15.61
C GLY A 600 -15.92 16.85 -14.23
N ALA A 601 -14.70 16.34 -14.07
CA ALA A 601 -14.06 16.17 -12.78
C ALA A 601 -13.44 17.49 -12.31
N PRO A 602 -13.57 17.88 -11.05
CA PRO A 602 -12.97 19.11 -10.53
C PRO A 602 -11.45 19.00 -10.44
N VAL A 603 -10.74 20.10 -10.69
CA VAL A 603 -9.30 20.20 -10.39
C VAL A 603 -9.09 19.98 -8.89
N GLY A 604 -8.01 19.30 -8.54
CA GLY A 604 -7.68 18.96 -7.15
C GLY A 604 -8.45 17.78 -6.59
N HIS A 605 -9.58 17.36 -7.19
CA HIS A 605 -10.39 16.24 -6.70
C HIS A 605 -10.63 16.27 -5.17
N GLY A 606 -10.87 17.49 -4.63
CA GLY A 606 -11.06 17.70 -3.18
C GLY A 606 -9.80 18.05 -2.40
N PHE A 607 -8.61 18.00 -3.00
CA PHE A 607 -7.38 18.54 -2.40
C PHE A 607 -7.26 20.04 -2.69
N PRO A 608 -6.88 20.90 -1.72
CA PRO A 608 -6.83 22.36 -1.88
C PRO A 608 -5.58 22.79 -2.65
N ASP A 609 -5.64 23.98 -3.25
CA ASP A 609 -4.49 24.63 -3.90
C ASP A 609 -3.54 25.32 -2.91
N LYS A 610 -3.99 25.51 -1.66
CA LYS A 610 -3.24 26.15 -0.56
C LYS A 610 -3.58 25.51 0.77
N MET A 611 -2.65 25.59 1.71
CA MET A 611 -2.85 25.27 3.13
C MET A 611 -3.03 26.57 3.92
N GLU A 612 -4.23 26.80 4.44
CA GLU A 612 -4.57 28.04 5.13
C GLU A 612 -4.40 27.97 6.64
N SER A 613 -4.29 26.78 7.20
CA SER A 613 -4.21 26.56 8.64
C SER A 613 -3.43 25.29 9.01
N ARG A 614 -3.05 25.19 10.29
CA ARG A 614 -2.50 23.96 10.86
C ARG A 614 -3.49 22.81 10.78
N GLU A 615 -4.78 23.08 10.95
CA GLU A 615 -5.84 22.05 10.84
C GLU A 615 -5.95 21.51 9.42
N ASP A 616 -5.79 22.32 8.37
CA ASP A 616 -5.72 21.83 6.99
C ASP A 616 -4.52 20.88 6.83
N LEU A 617 -3.36 21.31 7.31
CA LEU A 617 -2.15 20.49 7.20
C LEU A 617 -2.27 19.17 7.98
N ILE A 618 -2.85 19.21 9.19
CA ILE A 618 -3.15 18.02 9.99
C ILE A 618 -4.11 17.10 9.23
N TYR A 619 -5.19 17.64 8.70
CA TYR A 619 -6.21 16.88 7.98
C TYR A 619 -5.64 16.15 6.76
N TYR A 620 -4.97 16.89 5.86
CA TYR A 620 -4.47 16.28 4.62
C TYR A 620 -3.27 15.35 4.85
N CYS A 621 -2.41 15.60 5.83
CA CYS A 621 -1.38 14.64 6.21
C CYS A 621 -1.99 13.36 6.80
N THR A 622 -3.01 13.48 7.65
CA THR A 622 -3.76 12.32 8.19
C THR A 622 -4.40 11.51 7.06
N LEU A 623 -5.05 12.21 6.13
CA LEU A 623 -5.69 11.60 4.96
C LEU A 623 -4.69 10.79 4.11
N ILE A 624 -3.52 11.37 3.82
CA ILE A 624 -2.44 10.71 3.06
C ILE A 624 -1.94 9.48 3.80
N MET A 625 -1.61 9.61 5.09
CA MET A 625 -1.12 8.50 5.90
C MET A 625 -2.13 7.36 6.00
N PHE A 626 -3.41 7.69 6.23
CA PHE A 626 -4.49 6.70 6.29
C PHE A 626 -4.71 6.01 4.95
N THR A 627 -4.70 6.76 3.84
CA THR A 627 -4.88 6.21 2.48
C THR A 627 -3.79 5.21 2.13
N GLY A 628 -2.52 5.54 2.37
CA GLY A 628 -1.37 4.70 2.04
C GLY A 628 -1.19 3.49 2.95
N SER A 629 -1.83 3.49 4.11
CA SER A 629 -1.71 2.42 5.10
C SER A 629 -3.04 1.68 5.31
N ALA A 630 -3.90 2.14 6.20
CA ALA A 630 -5.11 1.45 6.63
C ALA A 630 -6.15 1.28 5.52
N GLN A 631 -6.41 2.32 4.71
CA GLN A 631 -7.36 2.23 3.61
C GLN A 631 -6.92 1.18 2.59
N HIS A 632 -5.65 1.22 2.17
CA HIS A 632 -5.12 0.21 1.24
C HIS A 632 -5.15 -1.18 1.86
N ALA A 633 -4.76 -1.33 3.13
CA ALA A 633 -4.80 -2.63 3.82
C ALA A 633 -6.21 -3.24 3.82
N ALA A 634 -7.25 -2.44 4.12
CA ALA A 634 -8.64 -2.88 4.14
C ALA A 634 -9.14 -3.36 2.77
N VAL A 635 -8.72 -2.72 1.67
CA VAL A 635 -9.21 -3.06 0.33
C VAL A 635 -8.32 -4.07 -0.41
N ASN A 636 -7.08 -4.30 0.05
CA ASN A 636 -6.11 -5.15 -0.64
C ASN A 636 -5.97 -6.55 -0.03
N PHE A 637 -5.66 -6.66 1.27
CA PHE A 637 -5.19 -7.93 1.83
C PHE A 637 -6.26 -9.00 1.97
N GLY A 638 -7.54 -8.64 1.92
CA GLY A 638 -8.67 -9.56 1.86
C GLY A 638 -8.92 -10.20 0.49
N GLN A 639 -8.24 -9.78 -0.57
CA GLN A 639 -8.55 -10.20 -1.93
C GLN A 639 -8.46 -11.72 -2.13
N PHE A 640 -7.38 -12.34 -1.68
CA PHE A 640 -7.22 -13.80 -1.83
C PHE A 640 -8.21 -14.58 -0.97
N SER A 641 -8.48 -14.13 0.24
CA SER A 641 -9.45 -14.77 1.15
C SER A 641 -10.87 -14.78 0.57
N ILE A 642 -11.23 -13.79 -0.24
CA ILE A 642 -12.58 -13.62 -0.82
C ILE A 642 -12.65 -14.15 -2.24
N ALA A 643 -11.74 -13.73 -3.12
CA ALA A 643 -11.78 -14.03 -4.56
C ALA A 643 -10.93 -15.25 -4.94
N GLY A 644 -10.13 -15.80 -4.04
CA GLY A 644 -9.43 -17.05 -4.27
C GLY A 644 -10.38 -18.23 -4.50
N PHE A 645 -11.57 -18.22 -3.86
CA PHE A 645 -12.68 -19.12 -4.22
C PHE A 645 -13.55 -18.42 -5.29
N VAL A 646 -13.26 -18.70 -6.54
CA VAL A 646 -13.82 -18.00 -7.71
C VAL A 646 -15.35 -17.89 -7.72
N PRO A 647 -16.14 -18.93 -7.35
CA PRO A 647 -17.61 -18.81 -7.32
C PRO A 647 -18.13 -17.72 -6.39
N ASN A 648 -17.39 -17.39 -5.31
CA ASN A 648 -17.77 -16.34 -4.38
C ASN A 648 -17.61 -14.93 -4.97
N SER A 649 -16.53 -14.68 -5.75
CA SER A 649 -16.24 -13.36 -6.31
C SER A 649 -15.56 -13.49 -7.67
N PRO A 650 -16.31 -13.88 -8.73
CA PRO A 650 -15.74 -14.12 -10.05
C PRO A 650 -15.38 -12.81 -10.76
N TYR A 651 -14.13 -12.67 -11.21
CA TYR A 651 -13.71 -11.53 -12.04
C TYR A 651 -14.20 -11.61 -13.49
N ALA A 652 -14.64 -12.78 -13.93
CA ALA A 652 -15.23 -12.97 -15.26
C ALA A 652 -16.44 -13.91 -15.18
N LEU A 653 -17.47 -13.59 -15.94
CA LEU A 653 -18.65 -14.46 -16.12
C LEU A 653 -18.89 -14.64 -17.63
N ARG A 654 -19.19 -15.89 -18.05
CA ARG A 654 -19.27 -16.30 -19.46
C ARG A 654 -20.67 -16.35 -20.03
N LYS A 655 -21.70 -16.14 -19.23
CA LYS A 655 -23.09 -16.05 -19.65
C LYS A 655 -23.66 -14.65 -19.40
N GLU A 656 -24.71 -14.32 -20.13
CA GLU A 656 -25.48 -13.10 -19.83
C GLU A 656 -26.18 -13.20 -18.47
N PRO A 657 -26.36 -12.06 -17.76
CA PRO A 657 -27.20 -12.04 -16.56
C PRO A 657 -28.59 -12.65 -16.85
N PRO A 658 -29.14 -13.46 -15.92
CA PRO A 658 -30.45 -14.07 -16.12
C PRO A 658 -31.53 -13.00 -16.30
N SER A 659 -32.36 -13.17 -17.37
CA SER A 659 -33.45 -12.26 -17.71
C SER A 659 -34.83 -12.77 -17.26
N GLU A 660 -34.92 -13.99 -16.71
CA GLU A 660 -36.14 -14.63 -16.25
C GLU A 660 -35.89 -15.36 -14.94
N LYS A 661 -36.95 -15.52 -14.13
CA LYS A 661 -36.95 -16.34 -12.92
C LYS A 661 -37.40 -17.76 -13.18
N GLY A 662 -36.98 -18.68 -12.30
CA GLY A 662 -37.47 -20.07 -12.29
C GLY A 662 -36.83 -21.01 -13.32
N LYS A 663 -35.85 -20.51 -14.08
CA LYS A 663 -35.20 -21.30 -15.16
C LYS A 663 -33.75 -21.67 -14.86
N THR A 664 -33.08 -20.96 -13.96
CA THR A 664 -31.66 -21.22 -13.64
C THR A 664 -31.47 -22.64 -13.12
N THR A 665 -30.49 -23.33 -13.63
CA THR A 665 -30.07 -24.67 -13.23
C THR A 665 -28.66 -24.61 -12.57
N PHE A 666 -28.20 -25.73 -12.04
CA PHE A 666 -26.83 -25.84 -11.54
C PHE A 666 -25.81 -25.74 -12.69
N GLU A 667 -26.13 -26.31 -13.85
CA GLU A 667 -25.36 -26.19 -15.08
C GLU A 667 -25.16 -24.72 -15.47
N ASP A 668 -26.20 -23.89 -15.40
CA ASP A 668 -26.11 -22.47 -15.71
C ASP A 668 -25.13 -21.74 -14.82
N ILE A 669 -25.07 -22.10 -13.51
CA ILE A 669 -24.05 -21.55 -12.58
C ILE A 669 -22.65 -21.97 -13.03
N LEU A 670 -22.43 -23.28 -13.31
CA LEU A 670 -21.11 -23.77 -13.75
C LEU A 670 -20.66 -23.15 -15.06
N GLU A 671 -21.55 -23.05 -16.04
CA GLU A 671 -21.26 -22.46 -17.35
C GLU A 671 -21.04 -20.95 -17.30
N SER A 672 -21.59 -20.28 -16.28
CA SER A 672 -21.34 -18.85 -16.03
C SER A 672 -19.94 -18.59 -15.49
N LEU A 673 -19.31 -19.54 -14.80
CA LEU A 673 -17.98 -19.39 -14.24
C LEU A 673 -16.91 -19.28 -15.34
N PRO A 674 -15.78 -18.60 -15.07
CA PRO A 674 -14.68 -18.51 -16.03
C PRO A 674 -14.08 -19.88 -16.35
N SER A 675 -13.33 -19.98 -17.45
CA SER A 675 -12.52 -21.16 -17.72
C SER A 675 -11.51 -21.40 -16.59
N VAL A 676 -11.04 -22.63 -16.43
CA VAL A 676 -10.04 -22.97 -15.39
C VAL A 676 -8.78 -22.12 -15.53
N PHE A 677 -8.37 -21.83 -16.78
CA PHE A 677 -7.22 -20.96 -17.03
C PHE A 677 -7.47 -19.52 -16.57
N THR A 678 -8.60 -18.91 -16.97
CA THR A 678 -8.96 -17.54 -16.54
C THR A 678 -9.12 -17.46 -15.02
N ALA A 679 -9.71 -18.48 -14.41
CA ALA A 679 -9.81 -18.60 -12.95
C ALA A 679 -8.43 -18.68 -12.29
N GLY A 680 -7.54 -19.53 -12.81
CA GLY A 680 -6.16 -19.65 -12.32
C GLY A 680 -5.39 -18.34 -12.41
N LEU A 681 -5.54 -17.60 -13.50
CA LEU A 681 -4.94 -16.28 -13.67
C LEU A 681 -5.47 -15.27 -12.63
N SER A 682 -6.79 -15.24 -12.41
CA SER A 682 -7.40 -14.39 -11.39
C SER A 682 -6.92 -14.74 -9.96
N ILE A 683 -6.91 -16.04 -9.63
CA ILE A 683 -6.43 -16.55 -8.33
C ILE A 683 -4.96 -16.15 -8.12
N GLY A 684 -4.11 -16.35 -9.13
CA GLY A 684 -2.68 -16.05 -9.05
C GLY A 684 -2.43 -14.57 -8.77
N ILE A 685 -3.20 -13.68 -9.39
CA ILE A 685 -3.10 -12.24 -9.16
C ILE A 685 -3.51 -11.88 -7.74
N VAL A 686 -4.71 -12.27 -7.31
CA VAL A 686 -5.18 -11.89 -5.97
C VAL A 686 -4.33 -12.54 -4.86
N TYR A 687 -3.73 -13.70 -5.14
CA TYR A 687 -2.74 -14.30 -4.25
C TYR A 687 -1.48 -13.44 -4.14
N ALA A 688 -0.91 -13.02 -5.27
CA ALA A 688 0.28 -12.17 -5.29
C ALA A 688 0.03 -10.83 -4.58
N LEU A 689 -1.10 -10.19 -4.86
CA LEU A 689 -1.49 -8.91 -4.27
C LEU A 689 -1.79 -8.97 -2.76
N ALA A 690 -2.08 -10.15 -2.21
CA ALA A 690 -2.34 -10.35 -0.79
C ALA A 690 -1.09 -10.78 0.00
N GLN A 691 0.13 -10.81 -0.61
CA GLN A 691 1.35 -11.23 0.07
C GLN A 691 2.11 -10.05 0.66
N TYR A 692 2.56 -10.18 1.91
CA TYR A 692 3.51 -9.25 2.51
C TYR A 692 4.94 -9.54 2.05
N SER A 693 5.76 -8.51 1.88
CA SER A 693 7.18 -8.69 1.62
C SER A 693 7.96 -8.96 2.92
N ASN A 694 9.14 -9.60 2.80
CA ASN A 694 9.97 -9.92 3.96
C ASN A 694 10.58 -8.69 4.65
N ASP A 695 10.54 -7.54 3.99
CA ASP A 695 11.04 -6.26 4.47
C ASP A 695 9.90 -5.25 4.72
N GLU A 696 8.68 -5.76 4.97
CA GLU A 696 7.52 -4.92 5.24
C GLU A 696 7.69 -4.14 6.55
N MET A 697 7.26 -2.89 6.55
CA MET A 697 7.17 -2.06 7.75
C MET A 697 5.70 -1.89 8.12
N PHE A 698 5.35 -2.27 9.34
CA PHE A 698 3.97 -2.20 9.82
C PHE A 698 3.72 -0.99 10.72
N MET A 699 2.46 -0.55 10.79
CA MET A 699 2.06 0.60 11.61
C MET A 699 2.32 0.39 13.11
N LYS A 700 2.29 -0.85 13.59
CA LYS A 700 2.67 -1.21 14.97
C LYS A 700 4.14 -0.87 15.27
N GLU A 701 5.02 -1.06 14.28
CA GLU A 701 6.47 -0.82 14.37
C GLU A 701 6.89 0.45 13.63
N TYR A 702 6.03 1.47 13.62
CA TYR A 702 6.20 2.69 12.84
C TYR A 702 7.62 3.26 12.92
N PRO A 703 8.28 3.60 11.79
CA PRO A 703 9.68 4.04 11.79
C PRO A 703 9.86 5.36 12.53
N ASN A 704 10.95 5.49 13.26
CA ASN A 704 11.30 6.73 13.97
C ASN A 704 12.37 7.49 13.18
N CYS A 705 11.93 8.34 12.26
CA CYS A 705 12.78 9.10 11.33
C CYS A 705 13.21 10.47 11.86
N TRP A 706 13.11 10.72 13.19
CA TRP A 706 13.33 12.04 13.79
C TRP A 706 14.64 12.18 14.54
N THR A 707 15.21 13.36 14.48
CA THR A 707 16.42 13.73 15.22
C THR A 707 16.11 14.37 16.57
N SER A 708 15.03 15.17 16.70
CA SER A 708 14.66 15.84 17.95
C SER A 708 14.06 14.86 18.97
N LYS A 709 14.24 15.16 20.28
CA LYS A 709 13.67 14.36 21.37
C LYS A 709 12.14 14.40 21.37
N GLU A 710 11.59 15.57 21.10
CA GLU A 710 10.15 15.85 21.09
C GLU A 710 9.45 15.01 20.03
N CYS A 711 9.96 15.02 18.78
CA CYS A 711 9.40 14.21 17.70
C CYS A 711 9.55 12.71 17.96
N ARG A 712 10.69 12.27 18.54
CA ARG A 712 10.87 10.87 18.94
C ARG A 712 9.89 10.46 20.03
N ALA A 713 9.59 11.33 20.99
CA ALA A 713 8.60 11.08 22.02
C ALA A 713 7.19 10.95 21.44
N ALA A 714 6.81 11.83 20.50
CA ALA A 714 5.53 11.76 19.77
C ALA A 714 5.41 10.44 19.00
N THR A 715 6.47 10.01 18.30
CA THR A 715 6.49 8.72 17.58
C THR A 715 6.38 7.52 18.52
N ASN A 716 7.04 7.55 19.66
CA ASN A 716 6.94 6.47 20.65
C ASN A 716 5.52 6.40 21.25
N LEU A 717 4.89 7.55 21.49
CA LEU A 717 3.48 7.59 21.92
C LEU A 717 2.56 7.01 20.85
N PHE A 718 2.79 7.34 19.59
CA PHE A 718 2.04 6.76 18.47
C PHE A 718 2.19 5.23 18.39
N ARG A 719 3.42 4.71 18.52
CA ARG A 719 3.68 3.26 18.58
C ARG A 719 2.93 2.60 19.73
N SER A 720 2.96 3.21 20.94
CA SER A 720 2.22 2.67 22.08
C SER A 720 0.72 2.63 21.80
N LYS A 721 0.14 3.68 21.19
CA LYS A 721 -1.28 3.66 20.77
C LYS A 721 -1.58 2.57 19.75
N MET A 722 -0.69 2.34 18.78
CA MET A 722 -0.84 1.27 17.79
C MET A 722 -0.74 -0.12 18.44
N GLU A 723 0.12 -0.30 19.43
CA GLU A 723 0.23 -1.54 20.19
C GLU A 723 -1.04 -1.83 20.99
N ASP A 724 -1.55 -0.83 21.73
CA ASP A 724 -2.82 -0.94 22.49
C ASP A 724 -4.01 -1.28 21.57
N LEU A 725 -4.05 -0.68 20.37
CA LEU A 725 -5.08 -0.98 19.36
C LEU A 725 -4.92 -2.41 18.83
N ASP A 726 -3.71 -2.85 18.54
CA ASP A 726 -3.42 -4.20 18.06
C ASP A 726 -3.93 -5.27 19.04
N GLU A 727 -3.62 -5.09 20.33
CA GLU A 727 -4.10 -5.97 21.41
C GLU A 727 -5.64 -5.97 21.55
N LYS A 728 -6.24 -4.78 21.49
CA LYS A 728 -7.70 -4.62 21.54
C LYS A 728 -8.39 -5.33 20.39
N LEU A 729 -7.91 -5.14 19.17
CA LEU A 729 -8.49 -5.74 17.96
C LEU A 729 -8.24 -7.26 17.92
N LYS A 730 -7.09 -7.72 18.37
CA LYS A 730 -6.78 -9.13 18.52
C LYS A 730 -7.77 -9.80 19.48
N LYS A 731 -7.98 -9.24 20.66
CA LYS A 731 -8.95 -9.79 21.63
C LYS A 731 -10.36 -9.90 21.03
N ARG A 732 -10.84 -8.89 20.30
CA ARG A 732 -12.14 -8.98 19.61
C ARG A 732 -12.12 -10.10 18.56
N ASN A 733 -11.08 -10.22 17.78
CA ASN A 733 -10.95 -11.24 16.73
C ASN A 733 -10.97 -12.67 17.30
N ASP A 734 -10.47 -12.88 18.52
CA ASP A 734 -10.53 -14.16 19.22
C ASP A 734 -11.99 -14.54 19.64
N GLU A 735 -12.87 -13.54 19.78
CA GLU A 735 -14.26 -13.72 20.22
C GLU A 735 -15.26 -13.86 19.06
N ILE A 736 -14.92 -13.46 17.84
CA ILE A 736 -15.80 -13.49 16.67
C ILE A 736 -15.52 -14.71 15.78
N GLU A 737 -16.56 -15.15 15.07
CA GLU A 737 -16.52 -16.36 14.25
C GLU A 737 -15.54 -16.26 13.08
N ILE A 738 -15.49 -15.12 12.40
CA ILE A 738 -14.59 -14.80 11.30
C ILE A 738 -13.80 -13.56 11.69
N PRO A 739 -12.52 -13.70 12.01
CA PRO A 739 -11.65 -12.57 12.36
C PRO A 739 -11.59 -11.50 11.26
N TYR A 740 -11.45 -10.24 11.65
CA TYR A 740 -11.17 -9.12 10.77
C TYR A 740 -9.81 -8.53 11.11
N SER A 741 -8.78 -9.07 10.49
CA SER A 741 -7.38 -8.76 10.83
C SER A 741 -6.79 -7.64 9.97
N TYR A 742 -7.46 -7.24 8.86
CA TYR A 742 -6.88 -6.31 7.87
C TYR A 742 -6.56 -4.93 8.43
N LEU A 743 -7.24 -4.49 9.50
CA LEU A 743 -6.98 -3.23 10.19
C LEU A 743 -6.32 -3.42 11.58
N MET A 744 -5.72 -4.57 11.86
CA MET A 744 -4.80 -4.70 12.99
C MET A 744 -3.48 -3.97 12.68
N PRO A 745 -2.95 -3.11 13.57
CA PRO A 745 -1.69 -2.38 13.33
C PRO A 745 -0.49 -3.25 12.97
N SER A 746 -0.45 -4.50 13.44
CA SER A 746 0.56 -5.51 13.06
C SER A 746 0.40 -6.06 11.64
N TRP A 747 -0.72 -5.75 10.96
CA TRP A 747 -1.06 -6.21 9.61
C TRP A 747 -1.22 -5.05 8.61
N ILE A 748 -1.12 -3.81 9.06
CA ILE A 748 -1.21 -2.62 8.21
C ILE A 748 0.21 -2.19 7.82
N PRO A 749 0.64 -2.35 6.55
CA PRO A 749 1.89 -1.75 6.08
C PRO A 749 1.85 -0.23 6.17
N THR A 750 3.00 0.39 6.38
CA THR A 750 3.08 1.87 6.41
C THR A 750 2.86 2.50 5.04
N SER A 751 3.07 1.75 3.95
CA SER A 751 2.96 2.23 2.57
C SER A 751 2.40 1.16 1.64
N ILE A 752 2.05 1.55 0.42
CA ILE A 752 1.61 0.64 -0.63
C ILE A 752 2.85 -0.01 -1.26
N THR A 753 3.07 -1.28 -0.95
CA THR A 753 4.26 -2.04 -1.37
C THR A 753 3.94 -3.21 -2.29
N ILE A 754 2.65 -3.47 -2.53
CA ILE A 754 2.18 -4.57 -3.35
C ILE A 754 0.96 -4.16 -4.17
#